data_356e9f6b41cb8ad280f8371e492500b7
#
_entry.id   356e9f6b41cb8ad280f8371e492500b7
#
_cell.length_a   1.000
_cell.length_b   1.000
_cell.length_c   1.000
_cell.angle_alpha   90.00
_cell.angle_beta   90.00
_cell.angle_gamma   90.00
#
_symmetry.space_group_name_H-M   'P 1'
#
loop_
_entity.id
_entity.type
_entity.pdbx_description
1 polymer ?
#
loop_
_entity_poly.entity_id
_entity_poly.type
_entity_poly.pdbx_seq_one_letter_code
_entity_poly.pdbx_strand_id
1 'polypeptide(L)'
;MDQSDLDLLQAIPTYHLDSVVKTRRIPLSPLDSKSSAGTPTSPSLSPETLLELASHLFNPTSIAVMLQDLGEFETAILRELVACGGRANSRDLALYLTCVGQLTPSKKAGSVILDSPQTFLPNVPSNLPAQPPQYPPAHAHGVFEMALRRLLTFGLVFWGKQTNFAGRDYTNGTPDGVLIVPIAVRAVVQREWQLDTNLATEGQSTDIGDGARALQRALYLYWSLAASMRDGLPLVNNGLLARSALRYIVEHMPQPGQKDQVRTETDFPFLLFIRLLLMKLGLLQERDNTLYVIPAEAFFALPLVERARRCYHLYLDAPFWNEMLHLSEVNVRPGPAPLDPAHEEVMRARLAVIERLKHEQANVWHDLVAFIAHTKLYMPYLLFPHQFGQRAERYSYGSNPYGWDFRLRRGWLTHREGWHVIEGGFIRAVVSGPLHWLGLVELDREENPSAFRLSPGAGTLVSTAPLETSQETWGRLIVQPNFELMALAPVSEALLVKLDRFADRVRLEHIAQYRLTKSSVTRAIPYGLHAQEIQQVLEQASGSEIPQNVSYSLAEWERQARRIELWPNATLLEVDDEALLDALFADGETRTLFQRRLAPKIAAVSPRQLTAVQELLWQRSYLPALSSVTAHETTLEDSPTFREPQWQLDDDGLLQPCYPVLDLYLVVEAGRFCECDEATSRYKITAASVHHALEQGITFEYIMRFLQQYCDGGIPAALLIRLKLWGDGYGNEQNIQVERAPLLRLAEEVWQDLAADKELGSLLGPEVEQQSRLVRVESGNLERVIALLRERGFSVE
;
A
#
# COMPACT_ATOMS: atom_id res chain seq x y z
N MET A 1 32.23 36.08 23.51
CA MET A 1 31.69 35.20 24.56
C MET A 1 30.19 35.13 24.34
N ASP A 2 29.63 33.92 24.36
CA ASP A 2 28.19 33.72 24.07
C ASP A 2 27.35 34.05 25.32
N GLN A 3 26.24 34.76 25.15
CA GLN A 3 25.35 35.15 26.27
C GLN A 3 24.75 33.89 26.95
N SER A 4 24.56 32.82 26.20
CA SER A 4 24.05 31.55 26.72
C SER A 4 24.99 30.87 27.72
N ASP A 5 26.31 30.99 27.52
CA ASP A 5 27.34 30.49 28.43
C ASP A 5 27.38 31.30 29.73
N LEU A 6 27.14 32.61 29.67
CA LEU A 6 27.02 33.46 30.85
C LEU A 6 25.76 33.15 31.66
N ASP A 7 24.62 33.00 30.99
CA ASP A 7 23.36 32.63 31.63
C ASP A 7 23.45 31.26 32.30
N LEU A 8 24.20 30.32 31.69
CA LEU A 8 24.46 29.01 32.28
C LEU A 8 25.25 29.16 33.59
N LEU A 9 26.36 29.96 33.63
CA LEU A 9 27.16 30.17 34.82
C LEU A 9 26.37 30.86 35.95
N GLN A 10 25.46 31.77 35.63
CA GLN A 10 24.59 32.40 36.64
C GLN A 10 23.65 31.40 37.33
N ALA A 11 23.27 30.33 36.64
CA ALA A 11 22.38 29.33 37.18
C ALA A 11 23.05 28.31 38.06
N ILE A 12 24.40 28.29 38.12
CA ILE A 12 25.17 27.27 38.83
C ILE A 12 25.40 27.73 40.30
N PRO A 13 25.25 26.81 41.25
CA PRO A 13 25.54 27.12 42.64
C PRO A 13 27.00 27.57 42.86
N THR A 14 27.20 28.60 43.67
CA THR A 14 28.51 29.20 43.93
C THR A 14 29.54 28.22 44.47
N TYR A 15 29.15 27.31 45.37
CA TYR A 15 30.03 26.26 45.89
C TYR A 15 30.59 25.33 44.79
N HIS A 16 29.83 25.10 43.73
CA HIS A 16 30.32 24.33 42.60
C HIS A 16 31.31 25.12 41.76
N LEU A 17 31.00 26.40 41.47
CA LEU A 17 31.93 27.29 40.80
C LEU A 17 33.26 27.43 41.57
N ASP A 18 33.25 27.53 42.93
CA ASP A 18 34.41 27.46 43.76
C ASP A 18 35.23 26.20 43.59
N SER A 19 34.55 25.04 43.46
CA SER A 19 35.21 23.77 43.19
C SER A 19 35.94 23.78 41.85
N VAL A 20 35.28 24.32 40.81
CA VAL A 20 35.84 24.45 39.44
C VAL A 20 37.05 25.39 39.46
N VAL A 21 36.94 26.57 40.11
CA VAL A 21 38.01 27.56 40.24
C VAL A 21 39.24 26.95 40.90
N LYS A 22 39.06 26.21 42.02
CA LYS A 22 40.13 25.51 42.71
C LYS A 22 40.76 24.40 41.85
N THR A 23 40.00 23.61 41.20
CA THR A 23 40.47 22.50 40.35
C THR A 23 41.28 23.01 39.17
N ARG A 24 40.80 24.08 38.52
CA ARG A 24 41.49 24.71 37.38
C ARG A 24 42.58 25.72 37.78
N ARG A 25 42.76 25.97 39.07
CA ARG A 25 43.71 26.95 39.60
C ARG A 25 43.56 28.33 38.96
N ILE A 26 42.30 28.77 38.79
CA ILE A 26 42.00 30.09 38.20
C ILE A 26 42.35 31.16 39.21
N PRO A 27 43.13 32.20 38.85
CA PRO A 27 43.55 33.25 39.76
C PRO A 27 42.41 34.27 39.98
N LEU A 28 41.39 33.87 40.73
CA LEU A 28 40.29 34.73 41.13
C LEU A 28 40.37 34.96 42.64
N SER A 29 39.97 36.14 43.07
CA SER A 29 39.76 36.42 44.50
C SER A 29 38.73 35.50 45.06
N PRO A 30 38.83 35.04 46.34
CA PRO A 30 37.84 34.11 46.89
C PRO A 30 36.45 34.67 46.69
N LEU A 31 35.56 33.79 46.08
CA LEU A 31 34.16 34.13 45.87
C LEU A 31 33.55 34.34 47.26
N ASP A 32 33.35 35.61 47.66
CA ASP A 32 32.90 36.00 49.01
C ASP A 32 31.53 35.38 49.33
N SER A 33 31.58 34.35 50.15
CA SER A 33 30.38 33.67 50.72
C SER A 33 29.84 34.39 51.96
N LYS A 34 30.14 35.64 52.13
CA LYS A 34 29.60 36.44 53.25
C LYS A 34 28.24 37.00 52.88
N SER A 35 27.21 36.17 52.96
CA SER A 35 25.86 36.69 53.09
C SER A 35 25.51 36.95 54.56
N SER A 36 25.20 38.14 54.86
CA SER A 36 24.51 38.57 56.08
C SER A 36 23.27 37.75 56.34
N ALA A 37 23.12 37.31 57.60
CA ALA A 37 21.95 36.52 58.04
C ALA A 37 20.65 37.26 57.74
N GLY A 38 19.82 36.63 56.89
CA GLY A 38 18.48 37.06 56.66
C GLY A 38 17.96 36.83 55.23
N THR A 39 17.24 35.73 55.06
CA THR A 39 16.52 35.24 53.87
C THR A 39 17.32 34.35 52.89
N PRO A 40 16.72 33.19 52.44
CA PRO A 40 17.38 32.24 51.55
C PRO A 40 17.22 32.65 50.09
N THR A 41 17.83 33.75 49.66
CA THR A 41 18.03 34.08 48.26
C THR A 41 19.47 33.67 47.92
N SER A 42 19.66 32.79 46.96
CA SER A 42 20.96 32.31 46.45
C SER A 42 21.88 33.52 46.20
N PRO A 43 23.12 33.54 46.73
CA PRO A 43 24.09 34.64 46.49
C PRO A 43 24.41 34.62 44.97
N SER A 44 23.94 35.60 44.25
CA SER A 44 24.31 35.85 42.85
C SER A 44 25.69 36.52 42.83
N LEU A 45 26.59 35.93 42.04
CA LEU A 45 27.88 36.55 41.72
C LEU A 45 27.70 37.89 41.05
N SER A 46 28.64 38.85 41.31
CA SER A 46 28.55 40.09 40.58
C SER A 46 28.78 39.89 39.08
N PRO A 47 28.16 40.68 38.20
CA PRO A 47 28.35 40.56 36.76
C PRO A 47 29.83 40.62 36.33
N GLU A 48 30.63 41.41 37.04
CA GLU A 48 32.04 41.55 36.71
C GLU A 48 32.87 40.32 37.07
N THR A 49 32.63 39.69 38.22
CA THR A 49 33.28 38.43 38.63
C THR A 49 32.82 37.27 37.75
N LEU A 50 31.59 37.29 37.28
CA LEU A 50 31.10 36.31 36.33
C LEU A 50 31.80 36.41 34.95
N LEU A 51 31.99 37.61 34.44
CA LEU A 51 32.71 37.85 33.20
C LEU A 51 34.17 37.46 33.31
N GLU A 52 34.84 37.79 34.42
CA GLU A 52 36.21 37.40 34.68
C GLU A 52 36.37 35.88 34.78
N LEU A 53 35.50 35.22 35.54
CA LEU A 53 35.46 33.76 35.64
C LEU A 53 35.23 33.14 34.26
N ALA A 54 34.28 33.61 33.51
CA ALA A 54 33.96 33.09 32.17
C ALA A 54 35.12 33.27 31.18
N SER A 55 35.86 34.40 31.27
CA SER A 55 37.02 34.66 30.41
C SER A 55 38.18 33.65 30.66
N HIS A 56 38.37 33.22 31.89
CA HIS A 56 39.36 32.20 32.26
C HIS A 56 38.84 30.78 31.96
N LEU A 57 37.56 30.49 32.29
CA LEU A 57 36.97 29.16 32.18
C LEU A 57 36.81 28.74 30.74
N PHE A 58 36.38 29.65 29.87
CA PHE A 58 36.09 29.41 28.45
C PHE A 58 37.22 29.81 27.50
N ASN A 59 38.42 30.04 28.04
CA ASN A 59 39.61 30.27 27.23
C ASN A 59 39.97 28.99 26.46
N PRO A 60 40.09 29.03 25.10
CA PRO A 60 40.37 27.86 24.29
C PRO A 60 41.63 27.10 24.70
N THR A 61 42.70 27.81 25.07
CA THR A 61 43.94 27.15 25.51
C THR A 61 43.78 26.42 26.85
N SER A 62 43.04 27.03 27.79
CA SER A 62 42.72 26.42 29.07
C SER A 62 41.84 25.17 28.92
N ILE A 63 40.86 25.22 28.01
CA ILE A 63 40.04 24.04 27.69
C ILE A 63 40.89 22.95 27.06
N ALA A 64 41.74 23.26 26.07
CA ALA A 64 42.58 22.26 25.39
C ALA A 64 43.52 21.52 26.38
N VAL A 65 44.06 22.21 27.38
CA VAL A 65 44.85 21.59 28.45
C VAL A 65 43.99 20.61 29.27
N MET A 66 42.77 21.01 29.64
CA MET A 66 41.89 20.13 30.40
C MET A 66 41.47 18.87 29.58
N LEU A 67 41.34 19.00 28.26
CA LEU A 67 41.02 17.86 27.40
C LEU A 67 42.14 16.82 27.38
N GLN A 68 43.40 17.23 27.53
CA GLN A 68 44.54 16.32 27.61
C GLN A 68 44.58 15.50 28.91
N ASP A 69 43.99 16.06 29.99
CA ASP A 69 43.94 15.40 31.31
C ASP A 69 42.76 14.46 31.49
N LEU A 70 41.87 14.32 30.46
CA LEU A 70 40.72 13.43 30.50
C LEU A 70 41.12 11.96 30.32
N GLY A 71 40.47 11.09 31.09
CA GLY A 71 40.56 9.65 30.91
C GLY A 71 39.63 9.16 29.79
N GLU A 72 39.67 7.87 29.55
CA GLU A 72 38.90 7.22 28.49
C GLU A 72 37.38 7.42 28.64
N PHE A 73 36.85 7.28 29.86
CA PHE A 73 35.42 7.43 30.15
C PHE A 73 34.94 8.86 30.06
N GLU A 74 35.72 9.81 30.58
CA GLU A 74 35.41 11.24 30.46
C GLU A 74 35.40 11.69 29.00
N THR A 75 36.36 11.22 28.24
CA THR A 75 36.47 11.51 26.81
C THR A 75 35.24 10.93 26.06
N ALA A 76 34.84 9.72 26.37
CA ALA A 76 33.65 9.09 25.77
C ALA A 76 32.38 9.90 26.08
N ILE A 77 32.18 10.29 27.36
CA ILE A 77 31.00 11.08 27.76
C ILE A 77 30.97 12.44 27.04
N LEU A 78 32.10 13.15 27.05
CA LEU A 78 32.19 14.49 26.49
C LEU A 78 32.04 14.47 24.95
N ARG A 79 32.64 13.46 24.29
CA ARG A 79 32.53 13.29 22.84
C ARG A 79 31.07 13.10 22.43
N GLU A 80 30.36 12.20 23.11
CA GLU A 80 28.98 11.95 22.82
C GLU A 80 28.05 13.11 23.12
N LEU A 81 28.28 13.80 24.25
CA LEU A 81 27.55 15.02 24.56
C LEU A 81 27.72 16.12 23.49
N VAL A 82 28.93 16.29 22.97
CA VAL A 82 29.22 17.25 21.92
C VAL A 82 28.56 16.84 20.59
N ALA A 83 28.61 15.53 20.27
CA ALA A 83 27.94 14.96 19.09
C ALA A 83 26.43 15.17 19.15
N CYS A 84 25.80 15.03 20.33
CA CYS A 84 24.37 15.31 20.54
C CYS A 84 24.01 16.80 20.55
N GLY A 85 24.91 17.69 20.13
CA GLY A 85 24.65 19.11 20.11
C GLY A 85 24.84 19.80 21.48
N GLY A 86 25.54 19.19 22.40
CA GLY A 86 25.92 19.75 23.71
C GLY A 86 24.85 19.62 24.81
N ARG A 87 23.78 18.89 24.57
CA ARG A 87 22.72 18.69 25.57
C ARG A 87 22.18 17.24 25.49
N ALA A 88 22.18 16.54 26.62
CA ALA A 88 21.56 15.21 26.71
C ALA A 88 21.06 14.91 28.12
N ASN A 89 20.13 13.97 28.24
CA ASN A 89 19.74 13.43 29.54
C ASN A 89 20.86 12.54 30.11
N SER A 90 21.22 12.71 31.38
CA SER A 90 22.31 11.99 32.03
C SER A 90 22.13 10.46 32.04
N ARG A 91 20.91 10.00 32.31
CA ARG A 91 20.63 8.56 32.39
C ARG A 91 20.57 7.91 31.02
N ASP A 92 20.00 8.63 30.05
CA ASP A 92 19.95 8.15 28.67
C ASP A 92 21.36 8.04 28.06
N LEU A 93 22.21 9.02 28.37
CA LEU A 93 23.62 8.99 27.97
C LEU A 93 24.39 7.84 28.64
N ALA A 94 24.22 7.63 29.96
CA ALA A 94 24.83 6.52 30.66
C ALA A 94 24.38 5.17 30.10
N LEU A 95 23.09 5.04 29.77
CA LEU A 95 22.55 3.83 29.15
C LEU A 95 23.21 3.56 27.80
N TYR A 96 23.22 4.54 26.91
CA TYR A 96 23.83 4.40 25.59
C TYR A 96 25.31 3.99 25.67
N LEU A 97 26.11 4.71 26.43
CA LEU A 97 27.55 4.41 26.59
C LEU A 97 27.82 3.03 27.21
N THR A 98 26.91 2.54 28.05
CA THR A 98 26.96 1.17 28.58
C THR A 98 26.65 0.14 27.48
N CYS A 99 25.61 0.37 26.67
CA CYS A 99 25.24 -0.53 25.58
C CYS A 99 26.33 -0.66 24.51
N VAL A 100 27.05 0.43 24.20
CA VAL A 100 28.21 0.40 23.27
C VAL A 100 29.49 -0.09 23.91
N GLY A 101 29.48 -0.46 25.22
CA GLY A 101 30.62 -0.98 25.91
C GLY A 101 31.70 0.05 26.28
N GLN A 102 31.46 1.34 26.09
CA GLN A 102 32.43 2.42 26.38
C GLN A 102 32.61 2.71 27.88
N LEU A 103 31.67 2.26 28.71
CA LEU A 103 31.77 2.38 30.16
C LEU A 103 32.28 1.09 30.85
N THR A 104 32.62 0.05 30.12
CA THR A 104 33.20 -1.15 30.69
C THR A 104 34.72 -0.98 30.81
N PRO A 105 35.30 -1.18 32.00
CA PRO A 105 36.74 -1.02 32.16
C PRO A 105 37.48 -2.01 31.25
N SER A 106 38.44 -1.48 30.49
CA SER A 106 39.33 -2.30 29.70
C SER A 106 40.01 -3.36 30.59
N LYS A 107 40.06 -4.62 30.16
CA LYS A 107 40.68 -5.76 30.89
C LYS A 107 42.15 -5.52 31.28
N LYS A 108 42.74 -4.40 30.91
CA LYS A 108 44.12 -4.00 31.25
C LYS A 108 44.26 -3.13 32.49
N ALA A 109 43.21 -2.59 33.05
CA ALA A 109 43.23 -1.82 34.31
C ALA A 109 42.83 -2.77 35.43
N GLY A 110 43.74 -3.06 36.34
CA GLY A 110 43.63 -4.07 37.41
C GLY A 110 42.32 -3.97 38.19
N SER A 111 41.74 -5.11 38.40
CA SER A 111 40.62 -5.52 39.26
C SER A 111 40.05 -4.45 40.20
N VAL A 112 39.10 -3.71 39.72
CA VAL A 112 37.99 -3.22 40.54
C VAL A 112 36.86 -4.23 40.26
N ILE A 113 36.48 -4.98 41.29
CA ILE A 113 35.36 -5.91 41.26
C ILE A 113 34.12 -5.02 41.07
N LEU A 114 33.78 -4.77 39.82
CA LEU A 114 32.44 -4.35 39.44
C LEU A 114 31.61 -5.64 39.46
N ASP A 115 30.57 -5.67 40.25
CA ASP A 115 29.51 -6.66 40.11
C ASP A 115 29.17 -6.70 38.62
N SER A 116 29.49 -7.85 38.03
CA SER A 116 29.38 -8.05 36.58
C SER A 116 27.99 -7.62 36.14
N PRO A 117 27.85 -6.71 35.16
CA PRO A 117 26.57 -6.57 34.47
C PRO A 117 26.31 -7.97 33.93
N GLN A 118 25.17 -8.55 34.28
CA GLN A 118 24.74 -9.79 33.66
C GLN A 118 24.78 -9.56 32.17
N THR A 119 25.84 -10.03 31.56
CA THR A 119 25.97 -10.12 30.11
C THR A 119 24.73 -10.84 29.64
N PHE A 120 23.94 -10.19 28.82
CA PHE A 120 22.88 -10.81 28.06
C PHE A 120 23.51 -11.81 27.08
N LEU A 121 24.00 -12.93 27.56
CA LEU A 121 24.32 -14.09 26.76
C LEU A 121 23.17 -15.07 26.89
N PRO A 122 22.63 -15.54 25.75
CA PRO A 122 21.47 -16.41 25.72
C PRO A 122 21.87 -17.85 26.02
N ASN A 123 22.03 -18.20 27.29
CA ASN A 123 22.13 -19.57 27.78
C ASN A 123 21.30 -19.72 29.05
N VAL A 124 20.00 -19.34 28.93
CA VAL A 124 18.98 -19.72 29.90
C VAL A 124 18.17 -20.84 29.28
N PRO A 125 18.05 -22.02 29.94
CA PRO A 125 17.19 -23.08 29.44
C PRO A 125 15.77 -22.58 29.27
N SER A 126 15.15 -22.95 28.18
CA SER A 126 13.87 -22.49 27.64
C SER A 126 12.61 -22.74 28.50
N ASN A 127 12.74 -23.02 29.80
CA ASN A 127 11.64 -23.39 30.68
C ASN A 127 11.41 -22.43 31.87
N LEU A 128 12.13 -21.31 31.95
CA LEU A 128 11.81 -20.26 32.93
C LEU A 128 10.91 -19.21 32.26
N PRO A 129 9.84 -18.73 32.95
CA PRO A 129 9.02 -17.64 32.41
C PRO A 129 9.94 -16.46 32.13
N ALA A 130 9.91 -15.96 30.88
CA ALA A 130 10.68 -14.79 30.46
C ALA A 130 10.51 -13.68 31.51
N GLN A 131 11.61 -13.24 32.12
CA GLN A 131 11.56 -12.06 32.97
C GLN A 131 11.09 -10.88 32.13
N PRO A 132 10.17 -10.06 32.65
CA PRO A 132 9.74 -8.88 31.91
C PRO A 132 10.96 -8.03 31.58
N PRO A 133 11.07 -7.50 30.34
CA PRO A 133 12.18 -6.64 29.95
C PRO A 133 12.29 -5.48 30.95
N GLN A 134 13.51 -5.20 31.44
CA GLN A 134 13.76 -4.06 32.32
C GLN A 134 13.80 -2.80 31.48
N TYR A 135 12.88 -1.89 31.72
CA TYR A 135 12.80 -0.58 31.07
C TYR A 135 12.96 0.55 32.12
N PRO A 136 13.85 1.50 31.92
CA PRO A 136 14.97 1.44 30.98
C PRO A 136 15.99 0.41 31.42
N PRO A 137 16.79 -0.17 30.47
CA PRO A 137 17.86 -1.09 30.82
C PRO A 137 18.80 -0.49 31.85
N ALA A 138 19.42 -1.35 32.68
CA ALA A 138 20.37 -0.91 33.68
C ALA A 138 21.66 -0.39 33.00
N HIS A 139 22.26 0.69 33.54
CA HIS A 139 23.57 1.19 33.11
C HIS A 139 24.66 0.86 34.13
N ALA A 140 25.90 0.96 33.69
CA ALA A 140 27.07 0.75 34.56
C ALA A 140 27.19 1.84 35.63
N HIS A 141 26.59 1.61 36.79
CA HIS A 141 26.68 2.54 37.91
C HIS A 141 28.10 2.69 38.44
N GLY A 142 28.42 3.84 38.97
CA GLY A 142 29.69 4.12 39.57
C GLY A 142 30.76 4.66 38.59
N VAL A 143 30.94 3.99 37.46
CA VAL A 143 31.95 4.43 36.46
C VAL A 143 31.49 5.72 35.78
N PHE A 144 30.23 5.76 35.32
CA PHE A 144 29.65 6.98 34.71
C PHE A 144 29.65 8.13 35.71
N GLU A 145 29.20 7.93 36.94
CA GLU A 145 29.10 8.94 37.96
C GLU A 145 30.48 9.52 38.33
N MET A 146 31.54 8.68 38.43
CA MET A 146 32.90 9.16 38.69
C MET A 146 33.43 10.02 37.54
N ALA A 147 33.28 9.56 36.31
CA ALA A 147 33.71 10.28 35.13
C ALA A 147 32.92 11.59 34.97
N LEU A 148 31.60 11.56 35.14
CA LEU A 148 30.76 12.76 35.11
C LEU A 148 31.14 13.77 36.19
N ARG A 149 31.41 13.34 37.44
CA ARG A 149 31.86 14.20 38.52
C ARG A 149 33.15 14.94 38.12
N ARG A 150 34.09 14.23 37.50
CA ARG A 150 35.33 14.83 37.04
C ARG A 150 35.11 15.91 35.96
N LEU A 151 34.24 15.62 34.99
CA LEU A 151 33.84 16.59 33.96
C LEU A 151 33.16 17.83 34.57
N LEU A 152 32.27 17.62 35.54
CA LEU A 152 31.62 18.73 36.29
C LEU A 152 32.64 19.56 37.06
N THR A 153 33.60 18.93 37.77
CA THR A 153 34.64 19.66 38.54
C THR A 153 35.64 20.37 37.63
N PHE A 154 35.85 19.88 36.42
CA PHE A 154 36.63 20.61 35.40
C PHE A 154 35.86 21.75 34.74
N GLY A 155 34.55 21.87 34.98
CA GLY A 155 33.70 22.88 34.35
C GLY A 155 33.60 22.70 32.83
N LEU A 156 33.69 21.47 32.32
CA LEU A 156 33.49 21.12 30.91
C LEU A 156 32.04 20.76 30.64
N VAL A 157 31.35 20.30 31.69
CA VAL A 157 29.92 19.92 31.65
C VAL A 157 29.21 20.52 32.84
N PHE A 158 27.96 20.91 32.68
CA PHE A 158 27.12 21.47 33.73
C PHE A 158 25.71 20.87 33.72
N TRP A 159 25.02 20.97 34.88
CA TRP A 159 23.59 20.58 34.93
C TRP A 159 22.69 21.72 34.43
N GLY A 160 21.66 21.39 33.70
CA GLY A 160 20.64 22.33 33.28
C GLY A 160 19.75 22.82 34.45
N LYS A 161 19.17 24.01 34.29
CA LYS A 161 18.35 24.65 35.33
C LYS A 161 17.16 23.82 35.81
N GLN A 162 16.66 22.89 34.97
CA GLN A 162 15.51 22.04 35.29
C GLN A 162 15.88 20.80 36.10
N THR A 163 17.17 20.58 36.35
CA THR A 163 17.61 19.41 37.11
C THR A 163 17.28 19.57 38.58
N ASN A 164 16.50 18.64 39.11
CA ASN A 164 16.11 18.65 40.50
C ASN A 164 17.09 17.82 41.33
N PHE A 165 17.86 18.44 42.21
CA PHE A 165 18.87 17.82 43.06
C PHE A 165 18.31 17.31 44.39
N ALA A 166 17.07 17.58 44.73
CA ALA A 166 16.43 17.15 45.98
C ALA A 166 17.31 17.37 47.25
N GLY A 167 17.99 18.50 47.32
CA GLY A 167 18.85 18.86 48.45
C GLY A 167 20.20 18.15 48.52
N ARG A 168 20.61 17.44 47.47
CA ARG A 168 21.91 16.77 47.38
C ARG A 168 22.96 17.66 46.74
N ASP A 169 24.22 17.29 46.98
CA ASP A 169 25.36 17.96 46.35
C ASP A 169 25.24 17.92 44.81
N TYR A 170 25.53 19.07 44.17
CA TYR A 170 25.50 19.25 42.72
C TYR A 170 26.38 18.23 41.95
N THR A 171 27.45 17.79 42.56
CA THR A 171 28.42 16.84 41.98
C THR A 171 28.20 15.40 42.38
N ASN A 172 27.30 15.13 43.29
CA ASN A 172 27.09 13.76 43.81
C ASN A 172 25.90 13.05 43.13
N GLY A 173 26.18 11.86 42.65
CA GLY A 173 25.19 10.98 42.06
C GLY A 173 24.86 11.28 40.62
N THR A 174 23.93 10.50 40.03
CA THR A 174 23.43 10.70 38.67
C THR A 174 21.94 11.01 38.73
N PRO A 175 21.59 12.30 38.97
CA PRO A 175 20.17 12.68 38.89
C PRO A 175 19.63 12.49 37.47
N ASP A 176 18.34 12.29 37.34
CA ASP A 176 17.66 12.30 36.07
C ASP A 176 17.50 13.76 35.61
N GLY A 177 18.48 14.24 34.90
CA GLY A 177 18.57 15.62 34.51
C GLY A 177 19.32 15.85 33.20
N VAL A 178 19.26 17.09 32.74
CA VAL A 178 19.90 17.47 31.47
C VAL A 178 21.33 17.95 31.77
N LEU A 179 22.29 17.31 31.09
CA LEU A 179 23.68 17.77 31.02
C LEU A 179 23.83 18.78 29.88
N ILE A 180 24.65 19.80 30.11
CA ILE A 180 24.92 20.90 29.14
C ILE A 180 26.41 21.06 29.00
N VAL A 181 26.90 21.06 27.77
CA VAL A 181 28.26 21.49 27.42
C VAL A 181 28.20 22.94 26.94
N PRO A 182 28.96 23.85 27.55
CA PRO A 182 29.04 25.25 27.09
C PRO A 182 29.46 25.35 25.64
N ILE A 183 28.94 26.34 24.93
CA ILE A 183 29.21 26.54 23.49
C ILE A 183 30.71 26.72 23.24
N ALA A 184 31.41 27.44 24.11
CA ALA A 184 32.86 27.60 24.03
C ALA A 184 33.62 26.27 24.15
N VAL A 185 33.22 25.39 25.08
CA VAL A 185 33.82 24.09 25.26
C VAL A 185 33.56 23.20 24.04
N ARG A 186 32.30 23.22 23.54
CA ARG A 186 31.92 22.45 22.35
C ARG A 186 32.77 22.82 21.14
N ALA A 187 32.95 24.10 20.87
CA ALA A 187 33.75 24.58 19.75
C ALA A 187 35.21 24.10 19.81
N VAL A 188 35.81 24.06 21.01
CA VAL A 188 37.17 23.57 21.18
C VAL A 188 37.23 22.05 21.00
N VAL A 189 36.30 21.29 21.59
CA VAL A 189 36.25 19.84 21.47
C VAL A 189 36.09 19.42 20.02
N GLN A 190 35.18 20.05 19.28
CA GLN A 190 34.96 19.77 17.85
C GLN A 190 36.23 19.99 17.03
N ARG A 191 36.97 21.06 17.30
CA ARG A 191 38.20 21.36 16.60
C ARG A 191 39.35 20.39 16.99
N GLU A 192 39.57 20.15 18.28
CA GLU A 192 40.70 19.33 18.77
C GLU A 192 40.54 17.86 18.46
N TRP A 193 39.28 17.33 18.45
CA TRP A 193 38.98 15.93 18.19
C TRP A 193 38.50 15.68 16.76
N GLN A 194 38.50 16.70 15.89
CA GLN A 194 38.09 16.60 14.48
C GLN A 194 36.77 15.83 14.32
N LEU A 195 35.77 16.21 15.15
CA LEU A 195 34.44 15.59 15.08
C LEU A 195 33.72 16.14 13.87
N ASP A 196 34.03 15.58 12.68
CA ASP A 196 33.32 15.90 11.46
C ASP A 196 31.91 15.28 11.49
N THR A 197 30.94 16.14 11.26
CA THR A 197 29.52 15.76 11.21
C THR A 197 29.09 15.14 9.87
N ASN A 198 30.01 14.96 8.93
CA ASN A 198 29.72 14.42 7.61
C ASN A 198 30.41 13.06 7.40
N LEU A 199 29.76 12.01 7.86
CA LEU A 199 30.04 10.67 7.35
C LEU A 199 29.28 10.50 6.01
N ALA A 200 29.95 10.85 4.90
CA ALA A 200 29.48 10.51 3.59
C ALA A 200 29.47 8.98 3.46
N THR A 201 28.31 8.41 3.24
CA THR A 201 28.15 7.02 2.84
C THR A 201 28.58 6.88 1.38
N GLU A 202 29.86 6.77 1.13
CA GLU A 202 30.41 6.36 -0.16
C GLU A 202 30.47 4.84 -0.22
N GLY A 203 29.60 4.27 -1.01
CA GLY A 203 29.62 2.86 -1.39
C GLY A 203 28.42 2.60 -2.28
N GLN A 204 28.48 3.02 -3.55
CA GLN A 204 27.53 2.56 -4.56
C GLN A 204 27.84 1.10 -4.91
N SER A 205 27.32 0.18 -4.11
CA SER A 205 27.20 -1.21 -4.54
C SER A 205 26.01 -1.31 -5.49
N THR A 206 26.21 -1.91 -6.67
CA THR A 206 25.10 -2.23 -7.58
C THR A 206 24.26 -3.42 -7.10
N ASP A 207 24.72 -4.11 -6.08
CA ASP A 207 24.00 -5.23 -5.45
C ASP A 207 23.03 -4.70 -4.38
N ILE A 208 21.76 -5.02 -4.53
CA ILE A 208 20.67 -4.62 -3.58
C ILE A 208 20.50 -5.57 -2.41
N GLY A 209 21.34 -6.61 -2.32
CA GLY A 209 21.26 -7.61 -1.25
C GLY A 209 20.10 -8.62 -1.40
N ASP A 210 20.19 -9.67 -0.62
CA ASP A 210 19.24 -10.80 -0.68
C ASP A 210 17.86 -10.44 -0.15
N GLY A 211 17.75 -9.56 0.84
CA GLY A 211 16.48 -9.15 1.43
C GLY A 211 15.57 -8.42 0.42
N ALA A 212 16.11 -7.48 -0.34
CA ALA A 212 15.35 -6.79 -1.38
C ALA A 212 14.91 -7.74 -2.51
N ARG A 213 15.76 -8.71 -2.87
CA ARG A 213 15.40 -9.78 -3.83
C ARG A 213 14.27 -10.65 -3.28
N ALA A 214 14.34 -11.02 -2.00
CA ALA A 214 13.33 -11.82 -1.33
C ALA A 214 11.96 -11.10 -1.32
N LEU A 215 11.93 -9.79 -1.05
CA LEU A 215 10.70 -9.01 -1.13
C LEU A 215 10.10 -9.02 -2.55
N GLN A 216 10.93 -8.77 -3.59
CA GLN A 216 10.43 -8.77 -4.97
C GLN A 216 9.87 -10.13 -5.36
N ARG A 217 10.50 -11.21 -4.92
CA ARG A 217 10.00 -12.57 -5.07
C ARG A 217 8.69 -12.79 -4.32
N ALA A 218 8.57 -12.28 -3.10
CA ALA A 218 7.36 -12.38 -2.30
C ALA A 218 6.20 -11.58 -2.91
N LEU A 219 6.45 -10.37 -3.43
CA LEU A 219 5.46 -9.56 -4.18
C LEU A 219 4.93 -10.31 -5.39
N TYR A 220 5.84 -10.88 -6.19
CA TYR A 220 5.45 -11.69 -7.35
C TYR A 220 4.62 -12.90 -6.94
N LEU A 221 5.06 -13.64 -5.92
CA LEU A 221 4.33 -14.82 -5.44
C LEU A 221 2.92 -14.48 -4.97
N TYR A 222 2.79 -13.45 -4.15
CA TYR A 222 1.49 -13.00 -3.66
C TYR A 222 0.57 -12.59 -4.81
N TRP A 223 1.08 -11.78 -5.74
CA TRP A 223 0.34 -11.36 -6.92
C TRP A 223 -0.11 -12.55 -7.78
N SER A 224 0.80 -13.49 -8.03
CA SER A 224 0.51 -14.68 -8.86
C SER A 224 -0.48 -15.63 -8.18
N LEU A 225 -0.43 -15.79 -6.85
CA LEU A 225 -1.43 -16.55 -6.10
C LEU A 225 -2.80 -15.88 -6.15
N ALA A 226 -2.85 -14.56 -6.00
CA ALA A 226 -4.08 -13.81 -6.16
C ALA A 226 -4.65 -13.93 -7.59
N ALA A 227 -3.79 -13.91 -8.61
CA ALA A 227 -4.19 -14.08 -10.01
C ALA A 227 -4.75 -15.49 -10.32
N SER A 228 -4.37 -16.51 -9.56
CA SER A 228 -4.90 -17.86 -9.72
C SER A 228 -6.34 -18.01 -9.22
N MET A 229 -6.81 -17.07 -8.39
CA MET A 229 -8.20 -17.05 -7.88
C MET A 229 -9.09 -16.26 -8.85
N ARG A 230 -9.90 -16.96 -9.63
CA ARG A 230 -10.76 -16.35 -10.67
C ARG A 230 -11.73 -15.30 -10.12
N ASP A 231 -12.28 -15.57 -8.94
CA ASP A 231 -13.26 -14.70 -8.28
C ASP A 231 -12.60 -13.62 -7.39
N GLY A 232 -11.28 -13.48 -7.47
CA GLY A 232 -10.50 -12.59 -6.62
C GLY A 232 -10.34 -13.08 -5.18
N LEU A 233 -9.70 -12.27 -4.34
CA LEU A 233 -9.49 -12.55 -2.92
C LEU A 233 -10.57 -11.85 -2.09
N PRO A 234 -11.51 -12.58 -1.46
CA PRO A 234 -12.58 -11.96 -0.67
C PRO A 234 -12.03 -11.29 0.59
N LEU A 235 -12.60 -10.12 0.90
CA LEU A 235 -12.34 -9.35 2.12
C LEU A 235 -13.51 -9.48 3.10
N VAL A 236 -13.23 -9.26 4.38
CA VAL A 236 -14.26 -9.06 5.42
C VAL A 236 -14.50 -7.56 5.64
N ASN A 237 -15.58 -7.22 6.35
CA ASN A 237 -16.05 -5.83 6.51
C ASN A 237 -15.00 -4.83 7.05
N ASN A 238 -13.94 -5.29 7.68
CA ASN A 238 -12.83 -4.45 8.15
C ASN A 238 -11.66 -4.35 7.14
N GLY A 239 -11.85 -4.81 5.90
CA GLY A 239 -10.86 -4.76 4.83
C GLY A 239 -9.74 -5.79 4.93
N LEU A 240 -9.76 -6.70 5.90
CA LEU A 240 -8.82 -7.82 6.00
C LEU A 240 -9.26 -8.97 5.09
N LEU A 241 -8.32 -9.84 4.73
CA LEU A 241 -8.62 -11.05 3.95
C LEU A 241 -9.60 -11.97 4.71
N ALA A 242 -10.55 -12.54 3.98
CA ALA A 242 -11.37 -13.60 4.50
C ALA A 242 -10.50 -14.82 4.85
N ARG A 243 -10.89 -15.57 5.87
CA ARG A 243 -10.08 -16.68 6.43
C ARG A 243 -9.70 -17.75 5.39
N SER A 244 -10.57 -18.02 4.42
CA SER A 244 -10.29 -18.95 3.32
C SER A 244 -9.17 -18.46 2.41
N ALA A 245 -9.24 -17.19 1.99
CA ALA A 245 -8.22 -16.54 1.17
C ALA A 245 -6.88 -16.43 1.92
N LEU A 246 -6.92 -16.02 3.18
CA LEU A 246 -5.72 -15.95 4.02
C LEU A 246 -5.05 -17.31 4.16
N ARG A 247 -5.82 -18.36 4.42
CA ARG A 247 -5.27 -19.74 4.53
C ARG A 247 -4.59 -20.15 3.23
N TYR A 248 -5.25 -19.91 2.10
CA TYR A 248 -4.69 -20.22 0.79
C TYR A 248 -3.33 -19.52 0.56
N ILE A 249 -3.26 -18.21 0.85
CA ILE A 249 -2.00 -17.45 0.71
C ILE A 249 -0.92 -17.99 1.67
N VAL A 250 -1.24 -18.23 2.95
CA VAL A 250 -0.28 -18.72 3.97
C VAL A 250 0.25 -20.11 3.61
N GLU A 251 -0.58 -20.99 3.06
CA GLU A 251 -0.17 -22.34 2.66
C GLU A 251 0.83 -22.36 1.49
N HIS A 252 0.72 -21.38 0.58
CA HIS A 252 1.51 -21.33 -0.65
C HIS A 252 2.65 -20.33 -0.64
N MET A 253 2.73 -19.48 0.38
CA MET A 253 3.86 -18.55 0.52
C MET A 253 4.90 -19.10 1.53
N PRO A 254 6.21 -18.94 1.24
CA PRO A 254 7.24 -19.23 2.23
C PRO A 254 7.09 -18.25 3.39
N GLN A 255 6.87 -18.79 4.59
CA GLN A 255 6.70 -18.01 5.81
C GLN A 255 7.60 -18.55 6.91
N PRO A 256 8.29 -17.68 7.66
CA PRO A 256 8.79 -18.07 8.98
C PRO A 256 7.61 -18.11 9.96
N GLY A 257 7.35 -19.27 10.59
CA GLY A 257 6.40 -19.37 11.68
C GLY A 257 5.39 -20.53 11.58
N GLN A 258 4.59 -20.67 12.63
CA GLN A 258 3.62 -21.76 12.77
C GLN A 258 2.43 -21.57 11.85
N LYS A 259 2.28 -22.46 10.87
CA LYS A 259 1.14 -22.50 9.93
C LYS A 259 -0.18 -22.95 10.59
N ASP A 260 -0.13 -23.45 11.82
CA ASP A 260 -1.26 -24.18 12.42
C ASP A 260 -2.38 -23.29 13.00
N GLN A 261 -2.17 -21.98 13.15
CA GLN A 261 -3.17 -21.07 13.74
C GLN A 261 -3.44 -19.83 12.89
N VAL A 262 -3.93 -20.04 11.67
CA VAL A 262 -4.37 -18.94 10.81
C VAL A 262 -5.71 -18.41 11.34
N ARG A 263 -5.71 -17.25 12.01
CA ARG A 263 -6.91 -16.58 12.54
C ARG A 263 -7.24 -15.33 11.75
N THR A 264 -6.33 -14.36 11.77
CA THR A 264 -6.51 -13.05 11.14
C THR A 264 -5.26 -12.69 10.35
N GLU A 265 -5.41 -11.84 9.35
CA GLU A 265 -4.28 -11.36 8.54
C GLU A 265 -3.27 -10.54 9.37
N THR A 266 -3.72 -9.89 10.44
CA THR A 266 -2.86 -9.17 11.38
C THR A 266 -1.86 -10.05 12.13
N ASP A 267 -2.10 -11.36 12.17
CA ASP A 267 -1.15 -12.33 12.73
C ASP A 267 0.07 -12.56 11.80
N PHE A 268 -0.02 -12.07 10.56
CA PHE A 268 1.01 -12.17 9.52
C PHE A 268 1.41 -10.79 8.98
N PRO A 269 2.12 -9.97 9.77
CA PRO A 269 2.42 -8.57 9.40
C PRO A 269 3.14 -8.43 8.05
N PHE A 270 4.02 -9.37 7.72
CA PHE A 270 4.72 -9.37 6.44
C PHE A 270 3.76 -9.56 5.24
N LEU A 271 2.80 -10.50 5.34
CA LEU A 271 1.81 -10.71 4.27
C LEU A 271 0.89 -9.50 4.12
N LEU A 272 0.45 -8.93 5.24
CA LEU A 272 -0.34 -7.72 5.24
C LEU A 272 0.43 -6.56 4.58
N PHE A 273 1.72 -6.40 4.91
CA PHE A 273 2.59 -5.40 4.29
C PHE A 273 2.70 -5.59 2.77
N ILE A 274 2.95 -6.83 2.30
CA ILE A 274 3.00 -7.17 0.87
C ILE A 274 1.69 -6.79 0.19
N ARG A 275 0.55 -7.17 0.74
CA ARG A 275 -0.76 -6.87 0.16
C ARG A 275 -0.99 -5.38 0.03
N LEU A 276 -0.78 -4.62 1.11
CA LEU A 276 -0.95 -3.18 1.11
C LEU A 276 0.01 -2.49 0.14
N LEU A 277 1.24 -2.98 0.04
CA LEU A 277 2.23 -2.49 -0.90
C LEU A 277 1.80 -2.76 -2.36
N LEU A 278 1.31 -3.96 -2.67
CA LEU A 278 0.76 -4.30 -4.00
C LEU A 278 -0.44 -3.42 -4.36
N MET A 279 -1.32 -3.12 -3.40
CA MET A 279 -2.42 -2.17 -3.62
C MET A 279 -1.91 -0.76 -3.94
N LYS A 280 -0.89 -0.29 -3.24
CA LYS A 280 -0.28 1.03 -3.49
C LYS A 280 0.53 1.10 -4.78
N LEU A 281 1.13 -0.01 -5.20
CA LEU A 281 1.75 -0.16 -6.52
C LEU A 281 0.73 -0.22 -7.67
N GLY A 282 -0.58 -0.32 -7.37
CA GLY A 282 -1.63 -0.46 -8.36
C GLY A 282 -1.69 -1.85 -9.00
N LEU A 283 -1.14 -2.88 -8.35
CA LEU A 283 -1.12 -4.27 -8.83
C LEU A 283 -2.27 -5.11 -8.24
N LEU A 284 -2.93 -4.59 -7.21
CA LEU A 284 -4.18 -5.11 -6.65
C LEU A 284 -5.18 -3.96 -6.52
N GLN A 285 -6.43 -4.22 -6.84
CA GLN A 285 -7.53 -3.28 -6.72
C GLN A 285 -8.69 -3.90 -5.96
N GLU A 286 -9.24 -3.16 -5.00
CA GLU A 286 -10.46 -3.54 -4.28
C GLU A 286 -11.70 -3.11 -5.07
N ARG A 287 -12.65 -4.04 -5.24
CA ARG A 287 -13.99 -3.81 -5.78
C ARG A 287 -14.95 -4.73 -5.05
N ASP A 288 -16.06 -4.21 -4.54
CA ASP A 288 -17.13 -4.98 -3.89
C ASP A 288 -16.61 -5.96 -2.81
N ASN A 289 -15.76 -5.48 -1.89
CA ASN A 289 -15.12 -6.28 -0.85
C ASN A 289 -14.31 -7.48 -1.39
N THR A 290 -13.78 -7.36 -2.58
CA THR A 290 -12.92 -8.38 -3.21
C THR A 290 -11.70 -7.71 -3.84
N LEU A 291 -10.53 -8.33 -3.67
CA LEU A 291 -9.31 -7.87 -4.30
C LEU A 291 -9.12 -8.59 -5.63
N TYR A 292 -8.99 -7.81 -6.68
CA TYR A 292 -8.67 -8.27 -8.03
C TYR A 292 -7.24 -7.88 -8.41
N VAL A 293 -6.62 -8.73 -9.20
CA VAL A 293 -5.29 -8.44 -9.74
C VAL A 293 -5.37 -7.50 -10.94
N ILE A 294 -4.38 -6.63 -11.02
CA ILE A 294 -4.12 -5.78 -12.18
C ILE A 294 -2.88 -6.34 -12.90
N PRO A 295 -2.80 -6.24 -14.25
CA PRO A 295 -1.63 -6.68 -14.99
C PRO A 295 -0.34 -6.08 -14.44
N ALA A 296 0.66 -6.93 -14.14
CA ALA A 296 1.88 -6.55 -13.44
C ALA A 296 3.14 -6.55 -14.34
N GLU A 297 2.98 -6.82 -15.64
CA GLU A 297 4.09 -6.93 -16.57
C GLU A 297 4.96 -5.66 -16.62
N ALA A 298 4.32 -4.51 -16.65
CA ALA A 298 5.02 -3.22 -16.67
C ALA A 298 5.89 -3.00 -15.44
N PHE A 299 5.40 -3.42 -14.26
CA PHE A 299 6.15 -3.31 -13.02
C PHE A 299 7.31 -4.30 -12.97
N PHE A 300 7.05 -5.59 -13.23
CA PHE A 300 8.10 -6.62 -13.16
C PHE A 300 9.11 -6.55 -14.31
N ALA A 301 8.81 -5.85 -15.42
CA ALA A 301 9.77 -5.56 -16.47
C ALA A 301 10.81 -4.50 -16.06
N LEU A 302 10.56 -3.72 -15.00
CA LEU A 302 11.55 -2.77 -14.49
C LEU A 302 12.76 -3.49 -13.90
N PRO A 303 13.96 -2.89 -13.95
CA PRO A 303 15.12 -3.40 -13.26
C PRO A 303 14.85 -3.64 -11.77
N LEU A 304 15.46 -4.68 -11.22
CA LEU A 304 15.23 -5.08 -9.81
C LEU A 304 15.48 -3.94 -8.82
N VAL A 305 16.54 -3.14 -9.05
CA VAL A 305 16.86 -1.97 -8.21
C VAL A 305 15.75 -0.92 -8.29
N GLU A 306 15.21 -0.67 -9.47
CA GLU A 306 14.13 0.30 -9.68
C GLU A 306 12.85 -0.13 -8.95
N ARG A 307 12.49 -1.41 -9.05
CA ARG A 307 11.34 -1.98 -8.32
C ARG A 307 11.51 -1.85 -6.81
N ALA A 308 12.70 -2.20 -6.31
CA ALA A 308 13.02 -2.10 -4.88
C ALA A 308 12.97 -0.65 -4.38
N ARG A 309 13.53 0.30 -5.14
CA ARG A 309 13.44 1.75 -4.84
C ARG A 309 11.99 2.24 -4.81
N ARG A 310 11.16 1.83 -5.77
CA ARG A 310 9.73 2.20 -5.78
C ARG A 310 9.01 1.70 -4.54
N CYS A 311 9.27 0.47 -4.11
CA CYS A 311 8.72 -0.06 -2.87
C CYS A 311 9.18 0.76 -1.66
N TYR A 312 10.46 1.10 -1.59
CA TYR A 312 11.02 1.92 -0.52
C TYR A 312 10.40 3.33 -0.48
N HIS A 313 10.33 4.03 -1.61
CA HIS A 313 9.72 5.36 -1.67
C HIS A 313 8.24 5.34 -1.32
N LEU A 314 7.48 4.34 -1.77
CA LEU A 314 6.09 4.19 -1.36
C LEU A 314 5.94 4.00 0.16
N TYR A 315 6.84 3.26 0.79
CA TYR A 315 6.84 3.14 2.24
C TYR A 315 7.13 4.48 2.95
N LEU A 316 8.00 5.31 2.38
CA LEU A 316 8.30 6.64 2.93
C LEU A 316 7.12 7.62 2.78
N ASP A 317 6.54 7.67 1.58
CA ASP A 317 5.67 8.77 1.16
C ASP A 317 4.18 8.47 1.41
N ALA A 318 3.80 7.20 1.47
CA ALA A 318 2.41 6.81 1.61
C ALA A 318 2.08 6.29 3.02
N PRO A 319 0.94 6.71 3.62
CA PRO A 319 0.56 6.36 4.99
C PRO A 319 -0.07 4.96 5.12
N PHE A 320 0.18 4.04 4.18
CA PHE A 320 -0.49 2.74 4.12
C PHE A 320 -0.07 1.75 5.22
N TRP A 321 1.07 1.97 5.85
CA TRP A 321 1.59 1.14 6.93
C TRP A 321 1.71 1.96 8.21
N ASN A 322 1.19 1.43 9.30
CA ASN A 322 1.19 2.10 10.59
C ASN A 322 1.88 1.22 11.64
N GLU A 323 3.12 1.56 11.95
CA GLU A 323 3.96 0.81 12.91
C GLU A 323 3.39 0.79 14.31
N MET A 324 2.55 1.79 14.67
CA MET A 324 1.89 1.85 15.98
C MET A 324 0.94 0.67 16.22
N LEU A 325 0.44 0.03 15.14
CA LEU A 325 -0.39 -1.18 15.22
C LEU A 325 0.42 -2.44 15.59
N HIS A 326 1.73 -2.37 15.47
CA HIS A 326 2.64 -3.50 15.61
C HIS A 326 3.53 -3.41 16.86
N LEU A 327 3.15 -2.60 17.84
CA LEU A 327 3.84 -2.52 19.14
C LEU A 327 3.59 -3.80 19.95
N SER A 328 4.62 -4.66 20.06
CA SER A 328 4.46 -6.00 20.64
C SER A 328 4.11 -6.01 22.12
N GLU A 329 4.56 -5.03 22.89
CA GLU A 329 4.49 -4.99 24.35
C GLU A 329 3.35 -4.10 24.90
N VAL A 330 2.67 -3.38 24.04
CA VAL A 330 1.70 -2.38 24.41
C VAL A 330 0.30 -2.74 23.92
N ASN A 331 -0.69 -2.54 24.79
CA ASN A 331 -2.09 -2.52 24.42
C ASN A 331 -2.52 -1.07 24.19
N VAL A 332 -3.02 -0.78 23.02
CA VAL A 332 -3.55 0.54 22.63
C VAL A 332 -5.08 0.53 22.82
N ARG A 333 -5.66 1.56 23.50
CA ARG A 333 -7.10 1.70 23.75
C ARG A 333 -7.56 3.14 23.52
N PRO A 334 -8.69 3.39 22.84
CA PRO A 334 -9.39 2.41 22.01
C PRO A 334 -8.43 1.87 20.95
N GLY A 335 -8.51 0.58 20.64
CA GLY A 335 -7.68 -0.02 19.62
C GLY A 335 -7.98 0.64 18.25
N PRO A 336 -6.97 1.01 17.48
CA PRO A 336 -7.16 1.46 16.12
C PRO A 336 -7.71 0.33 15.25
N ALA A 337 -8.34 0.67 14.13
CA ALA A 337 -8.72 -0.32 13.13
C ALA A 337 -7.47 -0.98 12.52
N PRO A 338 -7.55 -2.25 12.09
CA PRO A 338 -6.38 -2.98 11.61
C PRO A 338 -5.64 -2.35 10.41
N LEU A 339 -6.35 -1.53 9.65
CA LEU A 339 -5.83 -0.86 8.45
C LEU A 339 -5.83 0.66 8.57
N ASP A 340 -5.89 1.20 9.80
CA ASP A 340 -5.80 2.65 9.99
C ASP A 340 -4.49 3.18 9.41
N PRO A 341 -4.56 4.24 8.58
CA PRO A 341 -3.37 4.83 7.98
C PRO A 341 -2.45 5.43 9.05
N ALA A 342 -1.17 5.54 8.74
CA ALA A 342 -0.21 6.21 9.60
C ALA A 342 -0.52 7.72 9.69
N HIS A 343 -0.51 8.26 10.90
CA HIS A 343 -0.58 9.72 11.12
C HIS A 343 0.69 10.42 10.64
N GLU A 344 0.62 11.73 10.42
CA GLU A 344 1.77 12.54 10.02
C GLU A 344 2.93 12.45 11.00
N GLU A 345 2.66 12.36 12.30
CA GLU A 345 3.67 12.18 13.34
C GLU A 345 4.40 10.86 13.19
N VAL A 346 3.68 9.77 12.85
CA VAL A 346 4.27 8.45 12.57
C VAL A 346 5.15 8.52 11.34
N MET A 347 4.70 9.17 10.28
CA MET A 347 5.47 9.36 9.05
C MET A 347 6.75 10.15 9.31
N ARG A 348 6.67 11.27 10.05
CA ARG A 348 7.85 12.05 10.45
C ARG A 348 8.83 11.25 11.31
N ALA A 349 8.30 10.49 12.26
CA ALA A 349 9.13 9.66 13.13
C ALA A 349 9.84 8.57 12.33
N ARG A 350 9.16 7.96 11.36
CA ARG A 350 9.75 6.97 10.43
C ARG A 350 10.93 7.56 9.66
N LEU A 351 10.73 8.74 9.05
CA LEU A 351 11.79 9.44 8.33
C LEU A 351 12.96 9.79 9.24
N ALA A 352 12.68 10.21 10.48
CA ALA A 352 13.72 10.53 11.47
C ALA A 352 14.54 9.30 11.88
N VAL A 353 13.91 8.13 12.04
CA VAL A 353 14.61 6.86 12.30
C VAL A 353 15.50 6.47 11.11
N ILE A 354 14.99 6.59 9.89
CA ILE A 354 15.75 6.27 8.68
C ILE A 354 16.94 7.22 8.51
N GLU A 355 16.73 8.50 8.74
CA GLU A 355 17.82 9.48 8.68
C GLU A 355 18.90 9.18 9.73
N ARG A 356 18.48 8.74 10.91
CA ARG A 356 19.44 8.30 11.94
C ARG A 356 20.22 7.06 11.52
N LEU A 357 19.56 6.10 10.88
CA LEU A 357 20.21 4.88 10.36
C LEU A 357 21.28 5.19 9.29
N LYS A 358 21.15 6.23 8.50
CA LYS A 358 22.15 6.62 7.49
C LYS A 358 23.49 7.01 8.11
N HIS A 359 23.53 7.34 9.39
CA HIS A 359 24.77 7.65 10.13
C HIS A 359 25.45 6.40 10.71
N GLU A 360 24.81 5.24 10.65
CA GLU A 360 25.40 4.00 11.13
C GLU A 360 26.33 3.38 10.06
N GLN A 361 27.36 2.69 10.49
CA GLN A 361 28.33 2.06 9.58
C GLN A 361 27.69 0.87 8.85
N ALA A 362 27.82 0.84 7.53
CA ALA A 362 27.35 -0.27 6.73
C ALA A 362 28.14 -1.57 7.04
N ASN A 363 27.49 -2.72 6.92
CA ASN A 363 28.05 -4.05 7.12
C ASN A 363 28.58 -4.34 8.54
N VAL A 364 28.29 -3.49 9.52
CA VAL A 364 28.64 -3.70 10.93
C VAL A 364 27.37 -4.03 11.70
N TRP A 365 27.48 -4.99 12.63
CA TRP A 365 26.38 -5.31 13.53
C TRP A 365 26.25 -4.26 14.63
N HIS A 366 25.10 -3.65 14.75
CA HIS A 366 24.73 -2.66 15.74
C HIS A 366 23.76 -3.27 16.74
N ASP A 367 24.00 -3.06 18.02
CA ASP A 367 23.05 -3.42 19.07
C ASP A 367 21.79 -2.56 18.96
N LEU A 368 20.63 -3.21 18.90
CA LEU A 368 19.35 -2.51 18.68
C LEU A 368 18.94 -1.67 19.89
N VAL A 369 19.32 -2.11 21.12
CA VAL A 369 19.03 -1.33 22.32
C VAL A 369 19.92 -0.09 22.38
N ALA A 370 21.20 -0.23 21.99
CA ALA A 370 22.13 0.90 21.86
C ALA A 370 21.62 1.91 20.82
N PHE A 371 21.16 1.48 19.67
CA PHE A 371 20.58 2.34 18.63
C PHE A 371 19.34 3.07 19.13
N ILE A 372 18.44 2.38 19.85
CA ILE A 372 17.25 3.00 20.45
C ILE A 372 17.66 4.07 21.49
N ALA A 373 18.63 3.73 22.38
CA ALA A 373 19.13 4.66 23.37
C ALA A 373 19.81 5.88 22.73
N HIS A 374 20.57 5.67 21.67
CA HIS A 374 21.22 6.71 20.89
C HIS A 374 20.21 7.62 20.18
N THR A 375 19.19 7.04 19.56
CA THR A 375 18.13 7.80 18.95
C THR A 375 17.40 8.68 19.96
N LYS A 376 17.19 8.20 21.19
CA LYS A 376 16.60 9.00 22.27
C LYS A 376 17.43 10.23 22.62
N LEU A 377 18.75 10.12 22.61
CA LEU A 377 19.64 11.24 22.89
C LEU A 377 19.48 12.37 21.88
N TYR A 378 19.37 12.01 20.59
CA TYR A 378 19.22 13.00 19.51
C TYR A 378 17.78 13.47 19.34
N MET A 379 16.80 12.57 19.54
CA MET A 379 15.38 12.78 19.25
C MET A 379 14.50 12.42 20.44
N PRO A 380 14.59 13.15 21.58
CA PRO A 380 13.81 12.83 22.77
C PRO A 380 12.28 12.98 22.57
N TYR A 381 11.85 13.59 21.48
CA TYR A 381 10.46 13.82 21.09
C TYR A 381 10.18 13.23 19.71
N LEU A 382 10.43 11.94 19.53
CA LEU A 382 10.33 11.26 18.25
C LEU A 382 8.88 11.21 17.72
N LEU A 383 7.97 10.59 18.48
CA LEU A 383 6.54 10.45 18.12
C LEU A 383 5.67 11.54 18.71
N PHE A 384 6.03 12.03 19.88
CA PHE A 384 5.23 13.01 20.61
C PHE A 384 5.90 14.38 20.59
N PRO A 385 5.21 15.41 20.06
CA PRO A 385 5.72 16.77 20.09
C PRO A 385 6.06 17.25 21.50
N HIS A 386 6.99 18.18 21.63
CA HIS A 386 7.45 18.75 22.90
C HIS A 386 6.30 19.28 23.78
N GLN A 387 5.22 19.76 23.16
CA GLN A 387 4.03 20.26 23.87
C GLN A 387 3.38 19.24 24.80
N PHE A 388 3.51 17.95 24.50
CA PHE A 388 3.01 16.87 25.37
C PHE A 388 3.97 16.59 26.54
N GLY A 389 5.15 17.20 26.55
CA GLY A 389 6.11 17.20 27.61
C GLY A 389 6.66 15.83 27.99
N GLN A 390 7.26 15.75 29.19
CA GLN A 390 7.85 14.52 29.74
C GLN A 390 6.93 13.85 30.77
N ARG A 391 5.68 14.23 30.84
CA ARG A 391 4.72 13.69 31.81
C ARG A 391 4.22 12.32 31.38
N ALA A 392 3.84 11.50 32.35
CA ALA A 392 3.21 10.21 32.10
C ALA A 392 1.93 10.33 31.26
N GLU A 393 1.20 11.42 31.41
CA GLU A 393 -0.06 11.70 30.71
C GLU A 393 0.09 11.76 29.20
N ARG A 394 1.28 12.01 28.64
CA ARG A 394 1.52 12.00 27.20
C ARG A 394 1.20 10.65 26.53
N TYR A 395 1.21 9.59 27.30
CA TYR A 395 0.86 8.25 26.84
C TYR A 395 -0.59 7.89 27.09
N SER A 396 -1.35 8.76 27.74
CA SER A 396 -2.74 8.55 28.09
C SER A 396 -3.70 9.19 27.10
N TYR A 397 -4.94 8.67 27.07
CA TYR A 397 -6.03 9.20 26.25
C TYR A 397 -6.20 10.71 26.44
N GLY A 398 -6.32 11.45 25.34
CA GLY A 398 -6.47 12.91 25.34
C GLY A 398 -5.19 13.70 25.61
N SER A 399 -4.09 13.03 26.01
CA SER A 399 -2.80 13.67 26.29
C SER A 399 -1.77 13.48 25.17
N ASN A 400 -2.11 12.77 24.11
CA ASN A 400 -1.26 12.51 22.96
C ASN A 400 -2.02 12.78 21.66
N PRO A 401 -1.32 12.96 20.52
CA PRO A 401 -1.94 13.31 19.23
C PRO A 401 -2.87 12.23 18.67
N TYR A 402 -2.75 10.99 19.14
CA TYR A 402 -3.56 9.86 18.67
C TYR A 402 -4.86 9.70 19.47
N GLY A 403 -5.00 10.35 20.61
CA GLY A 403 -6.13 10.13 21.52
C GLY A 403 -6.20 8.71 22.09
N TRP A 404 -5.09 8.00 22.14
CA TRP A 404 -4.98 6.63 22.59
C TRP A 404 -4.45 6.53 24.03
N ASP A 405 -4.84 5.42 24.73
CA ASP A 405 -4.24 4.96 25.97
C ASP A 405 -3.22 3.85 25.65
N PHE A 406 -1.98 4.04 26.06
CA PHE A 406 -0.92 3.05 25.90
C PHE A 406 -0.69 2.35 27.23
N ARG A 407 -0.88 1.04 27.28
CA ARG A 407 -0.73 0.22 28.49
C ARG A 407 0.12 -0.99 28.22
N LEU A 408 0.99 -1.34 29.16
CA LEU A 408 1.71 -2.62 29.06
C LEU A 408 0.70 -3.78 29.04
N ARG A 409 1.01 -4.84 28.34
CA ARG A 409 0.17 -6.05 28.31
C ARG A 409 -0.04 -6.64 29.71
N ARG A 410 0.95 -6.50 30.58
CA ARG A 410 0.91 -6.96 31.97
C ARG A 410 1.35 -5.82 32.87
N GLY A 411 0.43 -4.99 33.31
CA GLY A 411 0.69 -3.87 34.23
C GLY A 411 0.43 -2.50 33.65
N TRP A 412 0.89 -1.48 34.36
CA TRP A 412 0.72 -0.08 34.00
C TRP A 412 1.99 0.48 33.41
N LEU A 413 1.88 1.27 32.36
CA LEU A 413 2.99 2.01 31.80
C LEU A 413 3.37 3.16 32.72
N THR A 414 4.59 3.16 33.22
CA THR A 414 5.14 4.30 33.99
C THR A 414 5.72 5.34 33.05
N HIS A 415 5.77 6.58 33.52
CA HIS A 415 6.44 7.66 32.77
C HIS A 415 7.90 7.32 32.41
N ARG A 416 8.61 6.64 33.31
CA ARG A 416 9.99 6.26 33.11
C ARG A 416 10.18 5.24 32.02
N GLU A 417 9.24 4.29 31.90
CA GLU A 417 9.26 3.23 30.89
C GLU A 417 8.70 3.69 29.56
N GLY A 418 7.83 4.72 29.56
CA GLY A 418 7.01 5.12 28.44
C GLY A 418 7.79 5.31 27.14
N TRP A 419 8.89 6.04 27.16
CA TRP A 419 9.66 6.30 25.94
C TRP A 419 10.25 5.03 25.34
N HIS A 420 10.88 4.18 26.15
CA HIS A 420 11.52 2.96 25.65
C HIS A 420 10.50 1.95 25.12
N VAL A 421 9.30 1.93 25.67
CA VAL A 421 8.24 1.02 25.27
C VAL A 421 7.49 1.51 24.04
N ILE A 422 7.14 2.81 23.98
CA ILE A 422 6.34 3.36 22.89
C ILE A 422 7.24 3.79 21.73
N GLU A 423 8.12 4.76 21.96
CA GLU A 423 8.99 5.29 20.91
C GLU A 423 10.12 4.32 20.59
N GLY A 424 10.70 3.65 21.58
CA GLY A 424 11.66 2.57 21.38
C GLY A 424 11.04 1.33 20.73
N GLY A 425 9.80 0.99 21.09
CA GLY A 425 9.00 -0.03 20.44
C GLY A 425 8.70 0.32 18.97
N PHE A 426 8.38 1.57 18.70
CA PHE A 426 8.20 2.08 17.34
C PHE A 426 9.49 1.96 16.51
N ILE A 427 10.64 2.38 17.05
CA ILE A 427 11.93 2.22 16.36
C ILE A 427 12.18 0.74 16.03
N ARG A 428 11.96 -0.13 17.01
CA ARG A 428 12.06 -1.58 16.81
C ARG A 428 11.14 -2.06 15.69
N ALA A 429 9.87 -1.64 15.68
CA ALA A 429 8.90 -2.03 14.66
C ALA A 429 9.29 -1.53 13.25
N VAL A 430 9.87 -0.33 13.14
CA VAL A 430 10.41 0.20 11.87
C VAL A 430 11.59 -0.65 11.39
N VAL A 431 12.57 -0.91 12.26
CA VAL A 431 13.82 -1.60 11.90
C VAL A 431 13.56 -3.08 11.61
N SER A 432 12.84 -3.80 12.50
CA SER A 432 12.61 -5.23 12.37
C SER A 432 11.43 -5.61 11.47
N GLY A 433 10.63 -4.66 11.06
CA GLY A 433 9.53 -4.83 10.13
C GLY A 433 9.88 -4.28 8.73
N PRO A 434 9.31 -3.14 8.32
CA PRO A 434 9.43 -2.65 6.95
C PRO A 434 10.86 -2.49 6.45
N LEU A 435 11.81 -1.98 7.24
CA LEU A 435 13.19 -1.80 6.78
C LEU A 435 13.90 -3.14 6.53
N HIS A 436 13.61 -4.13 7.37
CA HIS A 436 14.10 -5.49 7.15
C HIS A 436 13.46 -6.12 5.91
N TRP A 437 12.13 -6.05 5.79
CA TRP A 437 11.41 -6.61 4.63
C TRP A 437 11.80 -5.96 3.31
N LEU A 438 12.05 -4.65 3.31
CA LEU A 438 12.54 -3.91 2.15
C LEU A 438 14.02 -4.22 1.81
N GLY A 439 14.73 -4.93 2.69
CA GLY A 439 16.12 -5.33 2.49
C GLY A 439 17.14 -4.23 2.80
N LEU A 440 16.76 -3.19 3.56
CA LEU A 440 17.70 -2.18 4.01
C LEU A 440 18.53 -2.65 5.18
N VAL A 441 17.94 -3.44 6.07
CA VAL A 441 18.59 -3.99 7.24
C VAL A 441 18.50 -5.51 7.28
N GLU A 442 19.52 -6.14 7.82
CA GLU A 442 19.54 -7.56 8.19
C GLU A 442 19.45 -7.66 9.70
N LEU A 443 18.79 -8.70 10.20
CA LEU A 443 18.60 -8.95 11.62
C LEU A 443 19.43 -10.16 12.06
N ASP A 444 19.91 -10.18 13.31
CA ASP A 444 20.60 -11.33 13.90
C ASP A 444 19.68 -12.53 14.05
N ARG A 445 18.38 -12.29 14.19
CA ARG A 445 17.30 -13.29 14.25
C ARG A 445 15.97 -12.61 13.89
N GLU A 446 15.06 -13.39 13.34
CA GLU A 446 13.75 -12.88 12.92
C GLU A 446 12.84 -12.57 14.13
N GLU A 447 12.84 -13.46 15.14
CA GLU A 447 12.06 -13.26 16.35
C GLU A 447 12.86 -12.52 17.41
N ASN A 448 12.35 -11.39 17.89
CA ASN A 448 12.98 -10.54 18.93
C ASN A 448 14.44 -10.22 18.64
N PRO A 449 14.75 -9.52 17.54
CA PRO A 449 16.12 -9.20 17.20
C PRO A 449 16.80 -8.37 18.28
N SER A 450 18.06 -8.70 18.56
CA SER A 450 18.92 -7.95 19.47
C SER A 450 19.89 -7.04 18.73
N ALA A 451 20.21 -7.39 17.48
CA ALA A 451 21.12 -6.62 16.65
C ALA A 451 20.63 -6.54 15.20
N PHE A 452 21.06 -5.51 14.52
CA PHE A 452 20.84 -5.33 13.09
C PHE A 452 22.12 -4.85 12.41
N ARG A 453 22.21 -4.99 11.10
CA ARG A 453 23.22 -4.32 10.27
C ARG A 453 22.58 -3.75 9.01
N LEU A 454 23.14 -2.67 8.48
CA LEU A 454 22.75 -2.16 7.18
C LEU A 454 23.22 -3.13 6.09
N SER A 455 22.32 -3.52 5.20
CA SER A 455 22.65 -4.39 4.07
C SER A 455 23.64 -3.71 3.13
N PRO A 456 24.47 -4.45 2.39
CA PRO A 456 25.41 -3.89 1.41
C PRO A 456 24.72 -3.01 0.34
N GLY A 457 23.48 -3.34 0.02
CA GLY A 457 22.67 -2.62 -0.97
C GLY A 457 21.86 -1.44 -0.41
N ALA A 458 21.88 -1.19 0.90
CA ALA A 458 21.04 -0.15 1.51
C ALA A 458 21.28 1.23 0.90
N GLY A 459 22.54 1.61 0.66
CA GLY A 459 22.87 2.89 0.02
C GLY A 459 22.27 3.03 -1.39
N THR A 460 22.27 1.96 -2.16
CA THR A 460 21.65 1.92 -3.50
C THR A 460 20.15 2.08 -3.45
N LEU A 461 19.48 1.48 -2.46
CA LEU A 461 18.02 1.57 -2.27
C LEU A 461 17.58 2.97 -1.86
N VAL A 462 18.35 3.63 -1.00
CA VAL A 462 18.05 4.97 -0.48
C VAL A 462 18.42 6.07 -1.47
N SER A 463 19.33 5.82 -2.40
CA SER A 463 19.82 6.81 -3.37
C SER A 463 18.73 7.23 -4.35
N THR A 464 18.66 8.53 -4.64
CA THR A 464 17.82 9.11 -5.69
C THR A 464 18.56 9.28 -7.02
N ALA A 465 19.84 8.88 -7.08
CA ALA A 465 20.64 8.99 -8.30
C ALA A 465 20.01 8.14 -9.41
N PRO A 466 20.05 8.63 -10.68
CA PRO A 466 19.57 7.86 -11.81
C PRO A 466 20.36 6.56 -11.92
N LEU A 467 19.63 5.47 -12.19
CA LEU A 467 20.24 4.16 -12.38
C LEU A 467 20.81 4.08 -13.80
N GLU A 468 22.04 3.60 -13.93
CA GLU A 468 22.51 3.10 -15.21
C GLU A 468 21.63 1.89 -15.55
N THR A 469 20.90 2.00 -16.66
CA THR A 469 19.96 0.99 -17.15
C THR A 469 20.69 -0.27 -17.57
N SER A 470 21.03 -1.11 -16.63
CA SER A 470 21.39 -2.50 -16.93
C SER A 470 20.10 -3.29 -17.11
N GLN A 471 19.86 -3.82 -18.30
CA GLN A 471 18.75 -4.75 -18.52
C GLN A 471 18.93 -5.95 -17.59
N GLU A 472 17.90 -6.26 -16.84
CA GLU A 472 17.88 -7.45 -15.99
C GLU A 472 17.96 -8.71 -16.87
N THR A 473 18.89 -9.60 -16.58
CA THR A 473 18.99 -10.89 -17.29
C THR A 473 17.83 -11.78 -16.83
N TRP A 474 17.07 -12.32 -17.78
CA TRP A 474 15.88 -13.15 -17.45
C TRP A 474 16.21 -14.46 -16.74
N GLY A 475 17.44 -14.86 -16.66
CA GLY A 475 17.85 -16.20 -16.25
C GLY A 475 17.84 -17.16 -17.45
N ARG A 476 18.05 -18.44 -17.21
CA ARG A 476 18.08 -19.46 -18.24
C ARG A 476 16.84 -20.35 -18.17
N LEU A 477 16.09 -20.40 -19.26
CA LEU A 477 14.95 -21.30 -19.41
C LEU A 477 15.38 -22.55 -20.20
N ILE A 478 14.95 -23.74 -19.75
CA ILE A 478 15.10 -24.99 -20.49
C ILE A 478 13.70 -25.41 -20.91
N VAL A 479 13.50 -25.57 -22.22
CA VAL A 479 12.26 -26.09 -22.81
C VAL A 479 12.46 -27.56 -23.16
N GLN A 480 11.68 -28.42 -22.56
CA GLN A 480 11.79 -29.87 -22.78
C GLN A 480 10.75 -30.36 -23.81
N PRO A 481 11.07 -31.44 -24.57
CA PRO A 481 10.13 -32.02 -25.53
C PRO A 481 8.81 -32.54 -24.91
N ASN A 482 8.78 -32.84 -23.61
CA ASN A 482 7.59 -33.25 -22.86
C ASN A 482 6.72 -32.08 -22.38
N PHE A 483 6.92 -30.86 -22.94
CA PHE A 483 6.22 -29.61 -22.60
C PHE A 483 6.51 -29.06 -21.19
N GLU A 484 7.53 -29.57 -20.53
CA GLU A 484 8.00 -29.00 -19.26
C GLU A 484 9.00 -27.86 -19.52
N LEU A 485 8.82 -26.78 -18.77
CA LEU A 485 9.68 -25.61 -18.78
C LEU A 485 10.39 -25.53 -17.42
N MET A 486 11.71 -25.43 -17.45
CA MET A 486 12.52 -25.31 -16.24
C MET A 486 13.29 -23.99 -16.28
N ALA A 487 12.90 -23.04 -15.44
CA ALA A 487 13.62 -21.79 -15.27
C ALA A 487 14.62 -21.92 -14.14
N LEU A 488 15.91 -21.80 -14.49
CA LEU A 488 17.03 -22.00 -13.56
C LEU A 488 17.41 -20.69 -12.88
N ALA A 489 17.64 -20.74 -11.56
CA ALA A 489 18.07 -19.57 -10.80
C ALA A 489 19.42 -18.98 -11.32
N PRO A 490 19.59 -17.66 -11.27
CA PRO A 490 18.62 -16.63 -10.84
C PRO A 490 17.55 -16.36 -11.91
N VAL A 491 16.27 -16.43 -11.55
CA VAL A 491 15.15 -16.20 -12.48
C VAL A 491 14.54 -14.85 -12.19
N SER A 492 14.38 -14.03 -13.22
CA SER A 492 13.68 -12.75 -13.14
C SER A 492 12.17 -12.93 -12.98
N GLU A 493 11.53 -12.11 -12.14
CA GLU A 493 10.08 -12.04 -12.00
C GLU A 493 9.40 -11.66 -13.32
N ALA A 494 10.06 -10.87 -14.16
CA ALA A 494 9.60 -10.53 -15.51
C ALA A 494 9.36 -11.77 -16.37
N LEU A 495 10.28 -12.74 -16.34
CA LEU A 495 10.10 -14.00 -17.03
C LEU A 495 8.97 -14.83 -16.43
N LEU A 496 8.90 -14.92 -15.10
CA LEU A 496 7.88 -15.70 -14.41
C LEU A 496 6.45 -15.17 -14.69
N VAL A 497 6.25 -13.86 -14.68
CA VAL A 497 4.98 -13.23 -15.05
C VAL A 497 4.58 -13.55 -16.49
N LYS A 498 5.53 -13.58 -17.42
CA LYS A 498 5.27 -13.99 -18.81
C LYS A 498 4.88 -15.46 -18.90
N LEU A 499 5.61 -16.35 -18.21
CA LEU A 499 5.33 -17.78 -18.19
C LEU A 499 3.94 -18.08 -17.56
N ASP A 500 3.56 -17.41 -16.48
CA ASP A 500 2.26 -17.58 -15.83
C ASP A 500 1.07 -17.28 -16.76
N ARG A 501 1.27 -16.50 -17.84
CA ARG A 501 0.21 -16.18 -18.80
C ARG A 501 -0.15 -17.34 -19.71
N PHE A 502 0.83 -18.18 -20.08
CA PHE A 502 0.64 -19.24 -21.09
C PHE A 502 1.09 -20.63 -20.64
N ALA A 503 1.59 -20.79 -19.41
CA ALA A 503 2.02 -22.06 -18.85
C ALA A 503 1.44 -22.27 -17.46
N ASP A 504 1.20 -23.51 -17.09
CA ASP A 504 0.73 -23.88 -15.77
C ASP A 504 1.92 -24.12 -14.84
N ARG A 505 2.00 -23.39 -13.71
CA ARG A 505 3.08 -23.52 -12.75
C ARG A 505 2.90 -24.81 -11.95
N VAL A 506 3.93 -25.65 -11.98
CA VAL A 506 3.98 -26.93 -11.24
C VAL A 506 4.66 -26.74 -9.90
N ARG A 507 5.82 -26.02 -9.89
CA ARG A 507 6.63 -25.82 -8.69
C ARG A 507 7.43 -24.54 -8.80
N LEU A 508 7.59 -23.84 -7.67
CA LEU A 508 8.41 -22.65 -7.60
C LEU A 508 9.28 -22.72 -6.35
N GLU A 509 10.51 -23.20 -6.54
CA GLU A 509 11.56 -23.22 -5.52
C GLU A 509 12.86 -22.63 -6.12
N HIS A 510 14.00 -23.26 -5.90
CA HIS A 510 15.25 -22.88 -6.58
C HIS A 510 15.16 -23.00 -8.11
N ILE A 511 14.31 -23.89 -8.60
CA ILE A 511 13.98 -24.07 -10.00
C ILE A 511 12.47 -23.85 -10.14
N ALA A 512 12.08 -22.92 -11.01
CA ALA A 512 10.68 -22.75 -11.35
C ALA A 512 10.29 -23.75 -12.46
N GLN A 513 9.34 -24.62 -12.17
CA GLN A 513 8.85 -25.64 -13.11
C GLN A 513 7.46 -25.25 -13.59
N TYR A 514 7.31 -25.22 -14.90
CA TYR A 514 6.07 -24.96 -15.60
C TYR A 514 5.76 -26.08 -16.58
N ARG A 515 4.51 -26.20 -16.96
CA ARG A 515 4.05 -27.13 -18.00
C ARG A 515 3.18 -26.39 -19.01
N LEU A 516 3.52 -26.54 -20.27
CA LEU A 516 2.66 -26.11 -21.37
C LEU A 516 1.55 -27.12 -21.55
N THR A 517 0.31 -26.67 -21.52
CA THR A 517 -0.88 -27.48 -21.77
C THR A 517 -1.74 -26.80 -22.83
N LYS A 518 -2.62 -27.53 -23.50
CA LYS A 518 -3.57 -26.93 -24.41
C LYS A 518 -4.40 -25.85 -23.70
N SER A 519 -4.85 -26.10 -22.47
CA SER A 519 -5.64 -25.17 -21.68
C SER A 519 -4.85 -23.90 -21.33
N SER A 520 -3.58 -24.01 -20.92
CA SER A 520 -2.78 -22.84 -20.54
C SER A 520 -2.46 -21.94 -21.74
N VAL A 521 -2.16 -22.52 -22.90
CA VAL A 521 -1.93 -21.78 -24.14
C VAL A 521 -3.20 -21.12 -24.65
N THR A 522 -4.33 -21.86 -24.62
CA THR A 522 -5.63 -21.32 -25.03
C THR A 522 -6.06 -20.12 -24.15
N ARG A 523 -5.79 -20.18 -22.85
CA ARG A 523 -6.05 -19.08 -21.90
C ARG A 523 -5.29 -17.79 -22.24
N ALA A 524 -4.15 -17.89 -22.91
CA ALA A 524 -3.30 -16.75 -23.27
C ALA A 524 -3.78 -15.97 -24.53
N ILE A 525 -4.53 -16.63 -25.40
CA ILE A 525 -4.95 -16.04 -26.68
C ILE A 525 -5.83 -14.79 -26.53
N PRO A 526 -6.84 -14.73 -25.64
CA PRO A 526 -7.63 -13.52 -25.42
C PRO A 526 -6.83 -12.30 -24.94
N TYR A 527 -5.63 -12.52 -24.41
CA TYR A 527 -4.69 -11.46 -24.00
C TYR A 527 -3.66 -11.11 -25.10
N GLY A 528 -3.92 -11.54 -26.33
CA GLY A 528 -3.07 -11.24 -27.49
C GLY A 528 -1.77 -12.03 -27.56
N LEU A 529 -1.62 -13.13 -26.80
CA LEU A 529 -0.45 -14.01 -26.88
C LEU A 529 -0.75 -15.18 -27.84
N HIS A 530 -0.25 -15.04 -29.06
CA HIS A 530 -0.35 -16.06 -30.10
C HIS A 530 0.80 -17.06 -30.02
N ALA A 531 0.70 -18.16 -30.74
CA ALA A 531 1.71 -19.22 -30.75
C ALA A 531 3.10 -18.68 -31.13
N GLN A 532 3.15 -17.71 -32.04
CA GLN A 532 4.42 -17.08 -32.46
C GLN A 532 5.06 -16.24 -31.34
N GLU A 533 4.26 -15.43 -30.61
CA GLU A 533 4.78 -14.65 -29.49
C GLU A 533 5.24 -15.55 -28.35
N ILE A 534 4.48 -16.62 -28.06
CA ILE A 534 4.87 -17.63 -27.05
C ILE A 534 6.19 -18.27 -27.47
N GLN A 535 6.34 -18.69 -28.73
CA GLN A 535 7.58 -19.24 -29.25
C GLN A 535 8.75 -18.27 -29.10
N GLN A 536 8.57 -17.01 -29.48
CA GLN A 536 9.60 -15.98 -29.36
C GLN A 536 10.04 -15.78 -27.90
N VAL A 537 9.10 -15.73 -26.95
CA VAL A 537 9.43 -15.62 -25.52
C VAL A 537 10.23 -16.82 -25.04
N LEU A 538 9.86 -18.03 -25.45
CA LEU A 538 10.56 -19.26 -25.08
C LEU A 538 11.97 -19.33 -25.69
N GLU A 539 12.14 -18.99 -26.96
CA GLU A 539 13.44 -18.92 -27.65
C GLU A 539 14.35 -17.85 -27.06
N GLN A 540 13.81 -16.67 -26.79
CA GLN A 540 14.57 -15.60 -26.16
C GLN A 540 15.05 -15.97 -24.75
N ALA A 541 14.19 -16.62 -23.95
CA ALA A 541 14.54 -17.03 -22.60
C ALA A 541 15.46 -18.27 -22.55
N SER A 542 15.36 -19.17 -23.53
CA SER A 542 16.22 -20.37 -23.62
C SER A 542 17.57 -20.09 -24.28
N GLY A 543 17.64 -19.03 -25.09
CA GLY A 543 18.81 -18.75 -25.92
C GLY A 543 19.05 -19.78 -27.03
N SER A 544 18.07 -20.60 -27.36
CA SER A 544 18.13 -21.66 -28.38
C SER A 544 16.76 -21.89 -28.99
N GLU A 545 16.71 -22.50 -30.18
CA GLU A 545 15.45 -22.93 -30.77
C GLU A 545 14.75 -23.94 -29.87
N ILE A 546 13.41 -23.82 -29.77
CA ILE A 546 12.60 -24.75 -28.97
C ILE A 546 12.41 -26.08 -29.73
N PRO A 547 12.15 -27.19 -29.03
CA PRO A 547 11.88 -28.47 -29.65
C PRO A 547 10.75 -28.39 -30.69
N GLN A 548 10.97 -28.98 -31.89
CA GLN A 548 10.04 -28.91 -33.00
C GLN A 548 8.63 -29.36 -32.66
N ASN A 549 8.48 -30.41 -31.82
CA ASN A 549 7.17 -30.90 -31.36
C ASN A 549 6.44 -29.85 -30.51
N VAL A 550 7.14 -29.04 -29.70
CA VAL A 550 6.53 -27.96 -28.90
C VAL A 550 6.03 -26.86 -29.83
N SER A 551 6.86 -26.41 -30.78
CA SER A 551 6.48 -25.38 -31.76
C SER A 551 5.27 -25.82 -32.58
N TYR A 552 5.25 -27.07 -33.09
CA TYR A 552 4.12 -27.62 -33.83
C TYR A 552 2.84 -27.66 -32.97
N SER A 553 2.94 -28.10 -31.70
CA SER A 553 1.79 -28.22 -30.83
C SER A 553 1.21 -26.85 -30.43
N LEU A 554 2.06 -25.82 -30.22
CA LEU A 554 1.59 -24.46 -29.95
C LEU A 554 0.73 -23.94 -31.12
N ALA A 555 1.21 -24.08 -32.36
CA ALA A 555 0.48 -23.67 -33.56
C ALA A 555 -0.81 -24.46 -33.74
N GLU A 556 -0.79 -25.77 -33.46
CA GLU A 556 -1.98 -26.64 -33.58
C GLU A 556 -3.02 -26.30 -32.51
N TRP A 557 -2.62 -26.06 -31.24
CA TRP A 557 -3.53 -25.68 -30.16
C TRP A 557 -4.19 -24.33 -30.43
N GLU A 558 -3.47 -23.35 -30.95
CA GLU A 558 -4.03 -22.07 -31.36
C GLU A 558 -5.04 -22.25 -32.51
N ARG A 559 -4.68 -23.03 -33.54
CA ARG A 559 -5.58 -23.31 -34.65
C ARG A 559 -6.87 -23.96 -34.18
N GLN A 560 -6.78 -24.92 -33.24
CA GLN A 560 -7.94 -25.58 -32.67
C GLN A 560 -8.78 -24.64 -31.81
N ALA A 561 -8.15 -23.73 -31.06
CA ALA A 561 -8.86 -22.78 -30.22
C ALA A 561 -9.66 -21.77 -31.05
N ARG A 562 -9.19 -21.39 -32.22
CA ARG A 562 -9.85 -20.40 -33.11
C ARG A 562 -10.98 -21.00 -33.98
N ARG A 563 -11.32 -22.25 -33.75
CA ARG A 563 -12.48 -22.89 -34.45
C ARG A 563 -13.83 -22.34 -34.02
N ILE A 564 -13.89 -21.61 -32.92
CA ILE A 564 -15.10 -21.01 -32.36
C ILE A 564 -14.92 -19.50 -32.32
N GLU A 565 -15.84 -18.77 -32.94
CA GLU A 565 -15.91 -17.31 -32.87
C GLU A 565 -17.22 -16.93 -32.15
N LEU A 566 -17.13 -16.16 -31.07
CA LEU A 566 -18.27 -15.66 -30.31
C LEU A 566 -18.41 -14.15 -30.50
N TRP A 567 -19.58 -13.73 -30.92
CA TRP A 567 -19.91 -12.32 -31.08
C TRP A 567 -20.83 -11.87 -29.95
N PRO A 568 -20.29 -11.33 -28.85
CA PRO A 568 -21.07 -11.05 -27.63
C PRO A 568 -22.11 -9.94 -27.81
N ASN A 569 -21.93 -9.06 -28.77
CA ASN A 569 -22.80 -7.90 -29.05
C ASN A 569 -23.18 -7.83 -30.54
N ALA A 570 -23.54 -8.96 -31.18
CA ALA A 570 -24.00 -8.93 -32.55
C ALA A 570 -25.38 -8.24 -32.62
N THR A 571 -25.47 -7.17 -33.40
CA THR A 571 -26.74 -6.58 -33.77
C THR A 571 -27.23 -7.26 -35.04
N LEU A 572 -28.40 -7.86 -34.96
CA LEU A 572 -29.02 -8.60 -36.07
C LEU A 572 -30.19 -7.83 -36.61
N LEU A 573 -30.29 -7.79 -37.93
CA LEU A 573 -31.51 -7.41 -38.64
C LEU A 573 -32.19 -8.69 -39.15
N GLU A 574 -33.37 -8.98 -38.67
CA GLU A 574 -34.21 -10.08 -39.15
C GLU A 574 -35.35 -9.50 -39.97
N VAL A 575 -35.62 -10.10 -41.15
CA VAL A 575 -36.68 -9.69 -42.05
C VAL A 575 -37.62 -10.90 -42.30
N ASP A 576 -38.86 -10.64 -42.51
CA ASP A 576 -39.86 -11.71 -42.75
C ASP A 576 -39.75 -12.35 -44.14
N ASP A 577 -39.23 -11.63 -45.12
CA ASP A 577 -39.08 -12.10 -46.49
C ASP A 577 -37.64 -11.98 -47.00
N GLU A 578 -37.15 -13.06 -47.62
CA GLU A 578 -35.82 -13.11 -48.24
C GLU A 578 -35.66 -12.07 -49.33
N ALA A 579 -36.74 -11.82 -50.14
CA ALA A 579 -36.73 -10.81 -51.20
C ALA A 579 -36.51 -9.40 -50.67
N LEU A 580 -36.99 -9.11 -49.48
CA LEU A 580 -36.75 -7.83 -48.83
C LEU A 580 -35.29 -7.64 -48.47
N LEU A 581 -34.63 -8.67 -47.90
CA LEU A 581 -33.21 -8.65 -47.58
C LEU A 581 -32.36 -8.50 -48.83
N ASP A 582 -32.73 -9.22 -49.90
CA ASP A 582 -32.05 -9.11 -51.21
C ASP A 582 -32.14 -7.69 -51.76
N ALA A 583 -33.30 -7.04 -51.64
CA ALA A 583 -33.51 -5.66 -52.07
C ALA A 583 -32.64 -4.68 -51.26
N LEU A 584 -32.51 -4.89 -49.94
CA LEU A 584 -31.66 -4.09 -49.06
C LEU A 584 -30.16 -4.28 -49.37
N PHE A 585 -29.73 -5.46 -49.75
CA PHE A 585 -28.34 -5.76 -50.16
C PHE A 585 -28.04 -5.32 -51.61
N ALA A 586 -29.04 -5.28 -52.48
CA ALA A 586 -28.88 -4.80 -53.87
C ALA A 586 -28.69 -3.29 -53.94
N ASP A 587 -29.19 -2.56 -52.97
CA ASP A 587 -29.07 -1.11 -52.91
C ASP A 587 -27.71 -0.66 -52.34
N GLY A 588 -27.03 0.25 -53.03
CA GLY A 588 -25.69 0.69 -52.73
C GLY A 588 -25.54 1.43 -51.40
N GLU A 589 -26.57 2.13 -50.92
CA GLU A 589 -26.56 2.86 -49.64
C GLU A 589 -26.71 1.90 -48.47
N THR A 590 -27.71 0.99 -48.51
CA THR A 590 -27.92 0.02 -47.41
C THR A 590 -26.83 -1.03 -47.30
N ARG A 591 -26.28 -1.47 -48.43
CA ARG A 591 -25.21 -2.48 -48.45
C ARG A 591 -24.00 -2.10 -47.59
N THR A 592 -23.64 -0.81 -47.52
CA THR A 592 -22.47 -0.34 -46.76
C THR A 592 -22.71 -0.37 -45.27
N LEU A 593 -23.95 -0.45 -44.80
CA LEU A 593 -24.34 -0.50 -43.39
C LEU A 593 -24.37 -1.92 -42.82
N PHE A 594 -24.48 -2.94 -43.70
CA PHE A 594 -24.50 -4.33 -43.31
C PHE A 594 -23.08 -4.91 -43.30
N GLN A 595 -22.73 -5.61 -42.23
CA GLN A 595 -21.45 -6.30 -42.17
C GLN A 595 -21.42 -7.59 -42.98
N ARG A 596 -22.45 -8.41 -42.82
CA ARG A 596 -22.52 -9.73 -43.46
C ARG A 596 -23.95 -10.24 -43.41
N ARG A 597 -24.37 -10.95 -44.48
CA ARG A 597 -25.56 -11.78 -44.46
C ARG A 597 -25.23 -13.07 -43.73
N LEU A 598 -26.06 -13.46 -42.77
CA LEU A 598 -25.88 -14.64 -41.95
C LEU A 598 -26.78 -15.77 -42.38
N ALA A 599 -28.01 -15.43 -42.78
CA ALA A 599 -29.03 -16.39 -43.25
C ALA A 599 -29.91 -15.71 -44.32
N PRO A 600 -30.78 -16.44 -45.01
CA PRO A 600 -31.65 -15.87 -46.02
C PRO A 600 -32.45 -14.66 -45.54
N LYS A 601 -32.81 -14.61 -44.26
CA LYS A 601 -33.63 -13.57 -43.66
C LYS A 601 -32.90 -12.75 -42.60
N ILE A 602 -31.60 -13.01 -42.33
CA ILE A 602 -30.85 -12.42 -41.23
C ILE A 602 -29.54 -11.78 -41.74
N ALA A 603 -29.29 -10.55 -41.34
CA ALA A 603 -28.04 -9.84 -41.59
C ALA A 603 -27.44 -9.29 -40.31
N ALA A 604 -26.10 -9.30 -40.20
CA ALA A 604 -25.36 -8.65 -39.12
C ALA A 604 -25.12 -7.17 -39.45
N VAL A 605 -25.38 -6.31 -38.48
CA VAL A 605 -25.18 -4.86 -38.53
C VAL A 605 -24.13 -4.46 -37.50
N SER A 606 -23.23 -3.53 -37.88
CA SER A 606 -22.32 -2.98 -36.87
C SER A 606 -23.09 -2.20 -35.79
N PRO A 607 -22.83 -2.41 -34.50
CA PRO A 607 -23.46 -1.63 -33.44
C PRO A 607 -23.30 -0.10 -33.62
N ARG A 608 -22.21 0.31 -34.27
CA ARG A 608 -21.94 1.73 -34.57
C ARG A 608 -22.79 2.30 -35.69
N GLN A 609 -23.37 1.44 -36.54
CA GLN A 609 -24.19 1.83 -37.68
C GLN A 609 -25.66 1.60 -37.43
N LEU A 610 -26.06 1.13 -36.26
CA LEU A 610 -27.44 0.81 -35.91
C LEU A 610 -28.39 1.99 -36.17
N THR A 611 -28.04 3.19 -35.69
CA THR A 611 -28.82 4.40 -35.86
C THR A 611 -28.99 4.76 -37.34
N ALA A 612 -27.92 4.65 -38.13
CA ALA A 612 -27.97 4.91 -39.56
C ALA A 612 -28.86 3.90 -40.31
N VAL A 613 -28.81 2.61 -39.89
CA VAL A 613 -29.71 1.60 -40.46
C VAL A 613 -31.16 1.88 -40.10
N GLN A 614 -31.46 2.27 -38.89
CA GLN A 614 -32.79 2.65 -38.43
C GLN A 614 -33.33 3.84 -39.21
N GLU A 615 -32.57 4.93 -39.33
CA GLU A 615 -32.95 6.13 -40.09
C GLU A 615 -33.25 5.80 -41.54
N LEU A 616 -32.42 4.97 -42.18
CA LEU A 616 -32.60 4.59 -43.58
C LEU A 616 -33.79 3.67 -43.78
N LEU A 617 -34.06 2.75 -42.86
CA LEU A 617 -35.26 1.93 -42.86
C LEU A 617 -36.53 2.78 -42.67
N TRP A 618 -36.51 3.76 -41.78
CA TRP A 618 -37.62 4.70 -41.60
C TRP A 618 -37.92 5.56 -42.85
N GLN A 619 -36.89 6.04 -43.52
CA GLN A 619 -37.04 6.76 -44.79
C GLN A 619 -37.73 5.89 -45.84
N ARG A 620 -37.58 4.57 -45.75
CA ARG A 620 -38.24 3.61 -46.65
C ARG A 620 -39.59 3.08 -46.14
N SER A 621 -40.11 3.70 -45.08
CA SER A 621 -41.37 3.33 -44.44
C SER A 621 -41.36 1.95 -43.74
N TYR A 622 -40.17 1.48 -43.36
CA TYR A 622 -40.03 0.32 -42.48
C TYR A 622 -39.77 0.79 -41.06
N LEU A 623 -40.45 0.17 -40.06
CA LEU A 623 -40.23 0.46 -38.63
C LEU A 623 -39.67 -0.80 -37.99
N PRO A 624 -38.35 -0.91 -37.82
CA PRO A 624 -37.75 -2.03 -37.18
C PRO A 624 -38.12 -2.04 -35.69
N ALA A 625 -38.68 -3.18 -35.23
CA ALA A 625 -38.87 -3.42 -33.79
C ALA A 625 -37.54 -3.73 -33.13
N LEU A 626 -37.18 -2.97 -32.07
CA LEU A 626 -36.02 -3.29 -31.25
C LEU A 626 -36.41 -4.34 -30.21
N SER A 627 -35.97 -5.58 -30.40
CA SER A 627 -36.06 -6.61 -29.38
C SER A 627 -34.89 -6.46 -28.42
N SER A 628 -35.06 -5.81 -27.26
CA SER A 628 -34.11 -5.89 -26.19
C SER A 628 -34.43 -7.04 -25.27
N VAL A 629 -33.55 -8.03 -25.19
CA VAL A 629 -33.69 -9.20 -24.31
C VAL A 629 -33.42 -8.84 -22.82
N THR A 630 -33.15 -7.60 -22.51
CA THR A 630 -33.00 -7.12 -21.15
C THR A 630 -33.95 -5.96 -20.86
N ALA A 631 -35.24 -6.18 -21.02
CA ALA A 631 -36.16 -5.43 -20.22
C ALA A 631 -36.13 -6.04 -18.82
N HIS A 632 -35.29 -5.52 -17.95
CA HIS A 632 -35.68 -5.56 -16.56
C HIS A 632 -37.03 -4.84 -16.52
N GLU A 633 -38.08 -5.58 -16.32
CA GLU A 633 -39.35 -5.06 -15.84
C GLU A 633 -39.02 -4.35 -14.53
N THR A 634 -38.77 -3.06 -14.61
CA THR A 634 -38.85 -2.20 -13.45
C THR A 634 -40.32 -2.16 -13.09
N THR A 635 -40.70 -3.10 -12.26
CA THR A 635 -42.03 -3.07 -11.65
C THR A 635 -42.08 -1.81 -10.81
N LEU A 636 -43.01 -0.94 -11.13
CA LEU A 636 -43.38 0.28 -10.37
C LEU A 636 -43.96 -0.05 -8.97
N GLU A 637 -43.76 -1.29 -8.48
CA GLU A 637 -44.44 -1.75 -7.27
C GLU A 637 -43.91 -1.18 -5.96
N ASP A 638 -42.74 -0.55 -5.95
CA ASP A 638 -42.11 -0.06 -4.72
C ASP A 638 -41.92 1.47 -4.62
N SER A 639 -42.54 2.26 -5.50
CA SER A 639 -42.52 3.72 -5.31
C SER A 639 -43.59 4.18 -4.31
N PRO A 640 -43.29 5.12 -3.41
CA PRO A 640 -44.29 5.66 -2.50
C PRO A 640 -45.44 6.21 -3.32
N THR A 641 -46.60 5.61 -3.15
CA THR A 641 -47.83 5.96 -3.88
C THR A 641 -48.23 7.38 -3.56
N PHE A 642 -47.84 8.34 -4.40
CA PHE A 642 -48.54 9.60 -4.49
C PHE A 642 -49.91 9.34 -5.12
N ARG A 643 -50.97 9.48 -4.34
CA ARG A 643 -52.36 9.22 -4.74
C ARG A 643 -52.99 10.38 -5.50
N GLU A 644 -52.32 11.50 -5.65
CA GLU A 644 -52.83 12.70 -6.32
C GLU A 644 -52.19 12.89 -7.68
N PRO A 645 -52.97 13.20 -8.74
CA PRO A 645 -52.45 13.46 -10.06
C PRO A 645 -51.52 14.67 -10.03
N GLN A 646 -50.38 14.56 -10.66
CA GLN A 646 -49.33 15.59 -10.67
C GLN A 646 -49.29 16.40 -11.97
N TRP A 647 -49.87 15.83 -13.03
CA TRP A 647 -49.86 16.41 -14.39
C TRP A 647 -51.26 16.57 -14.95
N GLN A 648 -51.48 17.62 -15.71
CA GLN A 648 -52.64 17.81 -16.58
C GLN A 648 -52.20 17.58 -18.01
N LEU A 649 -52.89 16.70 -18.74
CA LEU A 649 -52.56 16.31 -20.09
C LEU A 649 -53.66 16.84 -21.04
N ASP A 650 -53.25 17.59 -22.05
CA ASP A 650 -54.19 18.12 -23.08
C ASP A 650 -54.26 17.21 -24.31
N ASP A 651 -55.21 17.53 -25.21
CA ASP A 651 -55.43 16.82 -26.47
C ASP A 651 -54.22 16.85 -27.41
N ASP A 652 -53.29 17.79 -27.23
CA ASP A 652 -52.11 17.97 -28.08
C ASP A 652 -50.88 17.26 -27.53
N GLY A 653 -51.03 16.58 -26.40
CA GLY A 653 -49.95 15.85 -25.74
C GLY A 653 -49.03 16.71 -24.88
N LEU A 654 -49.48 17.89 -24.48
CA LEU A 654 -48.76 18.77 -23.59
C LEU A 654 -49.06 18.40 -22.13
N LEU A 655 -48.04 18.08 -21.38
CA LEU A 655 -48.06 17.83 -19.94
C LEU A 655 -47.79 19.15 -19.19
N GLN A 656 -48.76 19.59 -18.42
CA GLN A 656 -48.66 20.79 -17.56
C GLN A 656 -48.64 20.33 -16.09
N PRO A 657 -47.77 20.91 -15.24
CA PRO A 657 -47.76 20.57 -13.83
C PRO A 657 -49.02 21.08 -13.12
N CYS A 658 -49.63 20.23 -12.30
CA CYS A 658 -50.74 20.61 -11.42
C CYS A 658 -50.30 21.44 -10.21
N TYR A 659 -49.05 21.34 -9.83
CA TYR A 659 -48.46 22.00 -8.66
C TYR A 659 -47.21 22.80 -9.01
N PRO A 660 -46.88 23.88 -8.26
CA PRO A 660 -45.71 24.72 -8.53
C PRO A 660 -44.36 23.98 -8.35
N VAL A 661 -44.35 22.91 -7.54
CA VAL A 661 -43.21 22.06 -7.29
C VAL A 661 -43.63 20.61 -7.55
N LEU A 662 -43.01 20.01 -8.53
CA LEU A 662 -43.21 18.61 -8.88
C LEU A 662 -42.25 17.70 -8.17
N ASP A 663 -42.62 16.43 -8.01
CA ASP A 663 -41.70 15.40 -7.60
C ASP A 663 -40.61 15.21 -8.66
N LEU A 664 -39.35 15.34 -8.26
CA LEU A 664 -38.19 15.22 -9.14
C LEU A 664 -38.15 13.87 -9.87
N TYR A 665 -38.62 12.80 -9.24
CA TYR A 665 -38.70 11.48 -9.85
C TYR A 665 -39.65 11.50 -11.05
N LEU A 666 -40.86 12.09 -10.88
CA LEU A 666 -41.85 12.20 -11.97
C LEU A 666 -41.41 13.11 -13.11
N VAL A 667 -40.64 14.14 -12.81
CA VAL A 667 -40.00 15.01 -13.78
C VAL A 667 -39.00 14.26 -14.65
N VAL A 668 -38.13 13.45 -14.03
CA VAL A 668 -37.15 12.63 -14.71
C VAL A 668 -37.84 11.56 -15.56
N GLU A 669 -38.86 10.89 -15.02
CA GLU A 669 -39.59 9.84 -15.74
C GLU A 669 -40.40 10.42 -16.93
N ALA A 670 -41.05 11.57 -16.78
CA ALA A 670 -41.70 12.25 -17.90
C ALA A 670 -40.68 12.65 -18.97
N GLY A 671 -39.50 13.12 -18.60
CA GLY A 671 -38.41 13.47 -19.51
C GLY A 671 -37.87 12.32 -20.37
N ARG A 672 -38.14 11.06 -19.99
CA ARG A 672 -37.71 9.88 -20.75
C ARG A 672 -38.55 9.62 -22.01
N PHE A 673 -39.79 10.09 -22.06
CA PHE A 673 -40.70 9.89 -23.20
C PHE A 673 -41.41 11.16 -23.66
N CYS A 674 -40.98 12.33 -23.13
CA CYS A 674 -41.49 13.63 -23.59
C CYS A 674 -40.33 14.50 -24.05
N GLU A 675 -40.58 15.41 -24.97
CA GLU A 675 -39.69 16.53 -25.28
C GLU A 675 -39.89 17.62 -24.24
N CYS A 676 -38.75 18.05 -23.60
CA CYS A 676 -38.76 19.13 -22.63
C CYS A 676 -38.34 20.44 -23.31
N ASP A 677 -39.16 21.47 -23.22
CA ASP A 677 -38.76 22.83 -23.55
C ASP A 677 -38.16 23.47 -22.29
N GLU A 678 -36.83 23.58 -22.26
CA GLU A 678 -36.06 24.14 -21.12
C GLU A 678 -36.48 25.57 -20.77
N ALA A 679 -36.94 26.34 -21.72
CA ALA A 679 -37.35 27.75 -21.54
C ALA A 679 -38.69 27.89 -20.81
N THR A 680 -39.62 26.97 -21.02
CA THR A 680 -40.97 27.02 -20.49
C THR A 680 -41.31 25.97 -19.46
N SER A 681 -40.36 25.02 -19.19
CA SER A 681 -40.58 23.83 -18.33
C SER A 681 -41.83 23.02 -18.69
N ARG A 682 -42.15 22.96 -19.98
CA ARG A 682 -43.28 22.20 -20.51
C ARG A 682 -42.80 20.91 -21.14
N TYR A 683 -43.53 19.87 -20.88
CA TYR A 683 -43.26 18.53 -21.43
C TYR A 683 -44.28 18.19 -22.48
N LYS A 684 -43.85 17.82 -23.69
CA LYS A 684 -44.73 17.48 -24.81
C LYS A 684 -44.47 16.08 -25.30
N ILE A 685 -45.51 15.29 -25.41
CA ILE A 685 -45.45 13.94 -26.00
C ILE A 685 -45.58 14.11 -27.52
N THR A 686 -44.57 13.70 -28.24
CA THR A 686 -44.52 13.71 -29.71
C THR A 686 -44.28 12.31 -30.25
N ALA A 687 -44.53 12.10 -31.53
CA ALA A 687 -44.19 10.83 -32.17
C ALA A 687 -42.71 10.52 -32.02
N ALA A 688 -41.85 11.52 -32.18
CA ALA A 688 -40.40 11.37 -32.04
C ALA A 688 -39.97 10.99 -30.62
N SER A 689 -40.58 11.65 -29.60
CA SER A 689 -40.25 11.34 -28.21
C SER A 689 -40.70 9.95 -27.77
N VAL A 690 -41.87 9.50 -28.25
CA VAL A 690 -42.36 8.14 -27.97
C VAL A 690 -41.49 7.10 -28.68
N HIS A 691 -41.12 7.30 -29.93
CA HIS A 691 -40.23 6.42 -30.66
C HIS A 691 -38.86 6.35 -29.99
N HIS A 692 -38.29 7.47 -29.57
CA HIS A 692 -37.03 7.52 -28.88
C HIS A 692 -37.07 6.77 -27.52
N ALA A 693 -38.17 6.90 -26.76
CA ALA A 693 -38.40 6.16 -25.54
C ALA A 693 -38.46 4.65 -25.76
N LEU A 694 -39.16 4.21 -26.81
CA LEU A 694 -39.25 2.81 -27.19
C LEU A 694 -37.88 2.24 -27.62
N GLU A 695 -37.06 3.04 -28.31
CA GLU A 695 -35.68 2.68 -28.68
C GLU A 695 -34.77 2.52 -27.45
N GLN A 696 -35.04 3.29 -26.40
CA GLN A 696 -34.30 3.15 -25.13
C GLN A 696 -34.78 2.00 -24.24
N GLY A 697 -35.73 1.20 -24.72
CA GLY A 697 -36.27 0.06 -24.01
C GLY A 697 -37.42 0.34 -23.05
N ILE A 698 -38.01 1.57 -23.13
CA ILE A 698 -39.24 1.87 -22.38
C ILE A 698 -40.40 1.26 -23.15
N THR A 699 -41.19 0.43 -22.48
CA THR A 699 -42.32 -0.23 -23.12
C THR A 699 -43.50 0.76 -23.32
N PHE A 700 -44.28 0.57 -24.37
CA PHE A 700 -45.50 1.39 -24.60
C PHE A 700 -46.48 1.26 -23.43
N GLU A 701 -46.56 0.07 -22.83
CA GLU A 701 -47.37 -0.19 -21.65
C GLU A 701 -46.93 0.63 -20.42
N TYR A 702 -45.64 0.85 -20.27
CA TYR A 702 -45.10 1.70 -19.23
C TYR A 702 -45.53 3.16 -19.40
N ILE A 703 -45.42 3.69 -20.63
CA ILE A 703 -45.84 5.06 -20.94
C ILE A 703 -47.34 5.24 -20.64
N MET A 704 -48.16 4.30 -21.10
CA MET A 704 -49.59 4.30 -20.85
C MET A 704 -49.95 4.24 -19.37
N ARG A 705 -49.25 3.38 -18.61
CA ARG A 705 -49.45 3.24 -17.15
C ARG A 705 -49.05 4.53 -16.43
N PHE A 706 -47.95 5.12 -16.78
CA PHE A 706 -47.49 6.40 -16.20
C PHE A 706 -48.54 7.51 -16.43
N LEU A 707 -49.02 7.67 -17.66
CA LEU A 707 -50.00 8.70 -17.99
C LEU A 707 -51.35 8.46 -17.27
N GLN A 708 -51.80 7.21 -17.18
CA GLN A 708 -53.02 6.85 -16.43
C GLN A 708 -52.91 7.10 -14.92
N GLN A 709 -51.73 6.89 -14.36
CA GLN A 709 -51.49 6.96 -12.92
C GLN A 709 -51.27 8.40 -12.42
N TYR A 710 -50.62 9.24 -13.23
CA TYR A 710 -50.12 10.54 -12.74
C TYR A 710 -50.76 11.75 -13.48
N CYS A 711 -51.59 11.53 -14.51
CA CYS A 711 -52.31 12.61 -15.17
C CYS A 711 -53.77 12.75 -14.65
N ASP A 712 -54.18 13.99 -14.37
CA ASP A 712 -55.54 14.32 -13.99
C ASP A 712 -56.52 14.14 -15.17
N GLY A 713 -57.64 13.53 -14.93
CA GLY A 713 -58.68 13.29 -15.95
C GLY A 713 -58.37 12.18 -16.93
N GLY A 714 -57.24 11.49 -16.80
CA GLY A 714 -56.83 10.38 -17.70
C GLY A 714 -56.30 10.87 -19.05
N ILE A 715 -56.12 9.92 -19.99
CA ILE A 715 -55.55 10.22 -21.30
C ILE A 715 -56.68 10.66 -22.26
N PRO A 716 -56.61 11.87 -22.88
CA PRO A 716 -57.61 12.32 -23.88
C PRO A 716 -57.73 11.32 -25.03
N ALA A 717 -58.96 11.08 -25.48
CA ALA A 717 -59.24 10.08 -26.51
C ALA A 717 -58.49 10.33 -27.84
N ALA A 718 -58.34 11.59 -28.23
CA ALA A 718 -57.59 11.97 -29.42
C ALA A 718 -56.10 11.67 -29.29
N LEU A 719 -55.51 11.86 -28.11
CA LEU A 719 -54.13 11.56 -27.82
C LEU A 719 -53.93 10.04 -27.68
N LEU A 720 -54.89 9.35 -27.07
CA LEU A 720 -54.83 7.88 -26.93
C LEU A 720 -54.72 7.16 -28.29
N ILE A 721 -55.52 7.65 -29.29
CA ILE A 721 -55.44 7.12 -30.65
C ILE A 721 -54.06 7.39 -31.26
N ARG A 722 -53.51 8.60 -31.07
CA ARG A 722 -52.16 8.94 -31.56
C ARG A 722 -51.09 8.12 -30.88
N LEU A 723 -51.16 7.97 -29.56
CA LEU A 723 -50.20 7.16 -28.79
C LEU A 723 -50.20 5.69 -29.22
N LYS A 724 -51.40 5.14 -29.46
CA LYS A 724 -51.51 3.79 -30.00
C LYS A 724 -50.94 3.66 -31.41
N LEU A 725 -51.15 4.66 -32.26
CA LEU A 725 -50.55 4.74 -33.58
C LEU A 725 -49.04 4.85 -33.54
N TRP A 726 -48.47 5.58 -32.56
CA TRP A 726 -47.05 5.78 -32.40
C TRP A 726 -46.36 4.58 -31.71
N GLY A 727 -47.03 3.85 -30.79
CA GLY A 727 -46.44 2.82 -29.95
C GLY A 727 -46.87 1.38 -30.24
N ASP A 728 -48.15 1.15 -30.58
CA ASP A 728 -48.74 -0.18 -30.65
C ASP A 728 -49.13 -0.59 -32.09
N GLY A 729 -49.34 0.37 -32.98
CA GLY A 729 -49.89 0.10 -34.31
C GLY A 729 -48.90 -0.39 -35.36
N TYR A 730 -47.60 -0.23 -35.09
CA TYR A 730 -46.57 -0.49 -36.09
C TYR A 730 -45.50 -1.48 -35.64
N GLY A 731 -45.42 -1.85 -34.34
CA GLY A 731 -44.34 -2.71 -33.79
C GLY A 731 -44.64 -4.20 -33.93
N ASN A 732 -45.88 -4.63 -33.78
CA ASN A 732 -46.24 -6.06 -33.70
C ASN A 732 -46.62 -6.75 -35.04
N GLU A 733 -46.87 -5.94 -36.09
CA GLU A 733 -47.25 -6.47 -37.42
C GLU A 733 -46.17 -6.25 -38.48
N GLN A 734 -44.92 -5.88 -38.08
CA GLN A 734 -43.93 -5.57 -39.09
C GLN A 734 -42.91 -6.68 -39.29
N ASN A 735 -42.55 -6.84 -40.53
CA ASN A 735 -41.73 -7.86 -41.09
C ASN A 735 -40.22 -7.67 -40.85
N ILE A 736 -39.82 -6.71 -39.97
CA ILE A 736 -38.42 -6.43 -39.67
C ILE A 736 -38.20 -6.34 -38.17
N GLN A 737 -37.35 -7.21 -37.66
CA GLN A 737 -36.88 -7.21 -36.26
C GLN A 737 -35.38 -6.96 -36.21
N VAL A 738 -34.93 -6.09 -35.30
CA VAL A 738 -33.53 -5.83 -35.00
C VAL A 738 -33.23 -6.30 -33.59
N GLU A 739 -32.39 -7.30 -33.49
CA GLU A 739 -32.05 -7.92 -32.20
C GLU A 739 -30.52 -7.90 -31.97
N ARG A 740 -30.12 -7.69 -30.73
CA ARG A 740 -28.74 -7.91 -30.29
C ARG A 740 -28.67 -9.27 -29.62
N ALA A 741 -28.07 -10.22 -30.28
CA ALA A 741 -27.84 -11.54 -29.71
C ALA A 741 -26.37 -11.93 -29.83
N PRO A 742 -25.80 -12.60 -28.82
CA PRO A 742 -24.49 -13.22 -28.94
C PRO A 742 -24.60 -14.41 -29.90
N LEU A 743 -23.65 -14.51 -30.83
CA LEU A 743 -23.53 -15.58 -31.80
C LEU A 743 -22.24 -16.35 -31.61
N LEU A 744 -22.36 -17.66 -31.66
CA LEU A 744 -21.27 -18.60 -31.62
C LEU A 744 -21.04 -19.19 -33.01
N ARG A 745 -19.85 -18.97 -33.59
CA ARG A 745 -19.44 -19.61 -34.84
C ARG A 745 -18.68 -20.88 -34.52
N LEU A 746 -19.16 -22.02 -35.08
CA LEU A 746 -18.59 -23.34 -34.84
C LEU A 746 -18.14 -23.97 -36.15
N ALA A 747 -17.03 -24.72 -36.11
CA ALA A 747 -16.68 -25.64 -37.20
C ALA A 747 -17.65 -26.84 -37.19
N GLU A 748 -17.94 -27.42 -38.37
CA GLU A 748 -18.91 -28.53 -38.49
C GLU A 748 -18.62 -29.73 -37.60
N GLU A 749 -17.33 -30.07 -37.47
CA GLU A 749 -16.86 -31.17 -36.60
C GLU A 749 -17.11 -30.89 -35.13
N VAL A 750 -16.97 -29.61 -34.71
CA VAL A 750 -17.14 -29.17 -33.33
C VAL A 750 -18.62 -29.05 -32.92
N TRP A 751 -19.51 -28.71 -33.89
CA TRP A 751 -20.94 -28.57 -33.63
C TRP A 751 -21.57 -29.90 -33.18
N GLN A 752 -21.23 -31.00 -33.83
CA GLN A 752 -21.78 -32.30 -33.50
C GLN A 752 -21.39 -32.73 -32.09
N ASP A 753 -20.17 -32.45 -31.68
CA ASP A 753 -19.65 -32.75 -30.34
C ASP A 753 -20.30 -31.87 -29.27
N LEU A 754 -20.44 -30.55 -29.52
CA LEU A 754 -21.05 -29.62 -28.59
C LEU A 754 -22.57 -29.76 -28.47
N ALA A 755 -23.26 -30.07 -29.57
CA ALA A 755 -24.70 -30.32 -29.54
C ALA A 755 -25.05 -31.62 -28.80
N ALA A 756 -24.15 -32.61 -28.81
CA ALA A 756 -24.28 -33.84 -28.03
C ALA A 756 -23.99 -33.68 -26.53
N ASP A 757 -23.35 -32.59 -26.13
CA ASP A 757 -23.07 -32.28 -24.74
C ASP A 757 -24.35 -31.85 -24.02
N LYS A 758 -24.68 -32.52 -22.92
CA LYS A 758 -25.93 -32.27 -22.18
C LYS A 758 -26.04 -30.88 -21.54
N GLU A 759 -24.93 -30.30 -21.14
CA GLU A 759 -24.93 -28.97 -20.53
C GLU A 759 -24.89 -27.86 -21.57
N LEU A 760 -23.97 -27.92 -22.53
CA LEU A 760 -23.84 -26.92 -23.57
C LEU A 760 -25.01 -26.94 -24.56
N GLY A 761 -25.44 -28.10 -24.97
CA GLY A 761 -26.56 -28.24 -25.90
C GLY A 761 -27.87 -27.63 -25.41
N SER A 762 -28.11 -27.59 -24.10
CA SER A 762 -29.28 -26.96 -23.49
C SER A 762 -29.19 -25.39 -23.41
N LEU A 763 -28.00 -24.83 -23.53
CA LEU A 763 -27.72 -23.37 -23.43
C LEU A 763 -27.57 -22.73 -24.82
N LEU A 764 -27.47 -23.55 -25.88
CA LEU A 764 -27.35 -23.10 -27.25
C LEU A 764 -28.75 -23.02 -27.87
N GLY A 765 -29.02 -21.87 -28.46
CA GLY A 765 -30.27 -21.65 -29.20
C GLY A 765 -30.27 -22.26 -30.60
N PRO A 766 -31.29 -21.96 -31.41
CA PRO A 766 -31.38 -22.48 -32.76
C PRO A 766 -30.23 -22.04 -33.65
N GLU A 767 -29.89 -22.88 -34.59
CA GLU A 767 -28.90 -22.60 -35.62
C GLU A 767 -29.40 -21.50 -36.56
N VAL A 768 -28.60 -20.43 -36.69
CA VAL A 768 -28.97 -19.26 -37.50
C VAL A 768 -28.57 -19.44 -38.97
N GLU A 769 -27.46 -20.12 -39.22
CA GLU A 769 -26.97 -20.39 -40.58
C GLU A 769 -26.33 -21.76 -40.66
N GLN A 770 -26.85 -22.62 -41.52
CA GLN A 770 -26.39 -24.02 -41.67
C GLN A 770 -24.98 -24.15 -42.28
N GLN A 771 -24.61 -23.25 -43.20
CA GLN A 771 -23.31 -23.36 -43.89
C GLN A 771 -22.14 -22.85 -43.05
N SER A 772 -22.35 -21.83 -42.24
CA SER A 772 -21.30 -21.26 -41.37
C SER A 772 -21.45 -21.64 -39.88
N ARG A 773 -22.42 -22.47 -39.56
CA ARG A 773 -22.67 -22.96 -38.19
C ARG A 773 -22.69 -21.86 -37.14
N LEU A 774 -23.50 -20.83 -37.42
CA LEU A 774 -23.78 -19.79 -36.49
C LEU A 774 -24.96 -20.20 -35.58
N VAL A 775 -24.65 -20.25 -34.27
CA VAL A 775 -25.64 -20.67 -33.26
C VAL A 775 -25.87 -19.46 -32.34
N ARG A 776 -27.17 -19.19 -32.10
CA ARG A 776 -27.57 -18.14 -31.17
C ARG A 776 -27.36 -18.60 -29.73
N VAL A 777 -26.84 -17.70 -28.87
CA VAL A 777 -26.75 -17.91 -27.43
C VAL A 777 -27.67 -16.90 -26.74
N GLU A 778 -28.51 -17.35 -25.81
CA GLU A 778 -29.30 -16.44 -25.01
C GLU A 778 -28.38 -15.55 -24.17
N SER A 779 -28.65 -14.23 -24.14
CA SER A 779 -27.79 -13.23 -23.50
C SER A 779 -27.56 -13.50 -22.02
N GLY A 780 -28.51 -14.06 -21.31
CA GLY A 780 -28.40 -14.48 -19.91
C GLY A 780 -27.45 -15.69 -19.67
N ASN A 781 -27.17 -16.46 -20.70
CA ASN A 781 -26.36 -17.67 -20.61
C ASN A 781 -24.95 -17.50 -21.19
N LEU A 782 -24.62 -16.34 -21.73
CA LEU A 782 -23.38 -16.07 -22.44
C LEU A 782 -22.13 -16.40 -21.59
N GLU A 783 -22.06 -15.88 -20.38
CA GLU A 783 -20.91 -16.10 -19.48
C GLU A 783 -20.74 -17.57 -19.12
N ARG A 784 -21.84 -18.27 -18.90
CA ARG A 784 -21.85 -19.70 -18.61
C ARG A 784 -21.36 -20.53 -19.79
N VAL A 785 -21.81 -20.20 -21.01
CA VAL A 785 -21.36 -20.85 -22.25
C VAL A 785 -19.87 -20.61 -22.46
N ILE A 786 -19.38 -19.37 -22.25
CA ILE A 786 -17.94 -19.01 -22.31
C ILE A 786 -17.13 -19.84 -21.31
N ALA A 787 -17.60 -19.94 -20.07
CA ALA A 787 -16.92 -20.69 -19.01
C ALA A 787 -16.82 -22.18 -19.38
N LEU A 788 -17.89 -22.79 -19.83
CA LEU A 788 -17.93 -24.20 -20.24
C LEU A 788 -17.05 -24.49 -21.46
N LEU A 789 -17.02 -23.58 -22.44
CA LEU A 789 -16.16 -23.72 -23.62
C LEU A 789 -14.69 -23.64 -23.23
N ARG A 790 -14.32 -22.72 -22.33
CA ARG A 790 -12.95 -22.58 -21.81
C ARG A 790 -12.53 -23.82 -21.00
N GLU A 791 -13.41 -24.35 -20.18
CA GLU A 791 -13.17 -25.59 -19.42
C GLU A 791 -12.87 -26.78 -20.33
N ARG A 792 -13.52 -26.85 -21.52
CA ARG A 792 -13.27 -27.85 -22.54
C ARG A 792 -12.09 -27.55 -23.48
N GLY A 793 -11.36 -26.46 -23.19
CA GLY A 793 -10.13 -26.10 -23.91
C GLY A 793 -10.33 -25.34 -25.23
N PHE A 794 -11.49 -24.72 -25.41
CA PHE A 794 -11.72 -23.79 -26.52
C PHE A 794 -11.36 -22.36 -26.10
N SER A 795 -10.65 -21.64 -26.98
CA SER A 795 -10.49 -20.21 -26.85
C SER A 795 -11.72 -19.51 -27.40
N VAL A 796 -12.31 -18.63 -26.62
CA VAL A 796 -13.44 -17.80 -27.04
C VAL A 796 -12.91 -16.37 -27.06
N GLU A 797 -12.80 -15.83 -28.27
CA GLU A 797 -12.40 -14.43 -28.54
C GLU A 797 -13.60 -13.48 -28.39
#